data_708bbb470ed858cfcbbf66e260fd4b1d
#
_entry.id   708bbb470ed858cfcbbf66e260fd4b1d
#
_cell.length_a   1.000
_cell.length_b   1.000
_cell.length_c   1.000
_cell.angle_alpha   90.00
_cell.angle_beta   90.00
_cell.angle_gamma   90.00
#
_symmetry.space_group_name_H-M   'P 1'
#
loop_
_entity.id
_entity.type
_entity.pdbx_description
1 polymer ?
#
loop_
_entity_poly.entity_id
_entity_poly.type
_entity_poly.pdbx_seq_one_letter_code
_entity_poly.pdbx_strand_id
1 'polypeptide(L)'
;MNCPFCTVDSSRIAFATDLVLAIWDAFPVSPGHLLIVPRRHAPTWSELDLADQSAVWSAIDRAKSIISERFLPDGFNVGFNEGRAGGQTIFHFHLHIIPRYADDTVDPRGGVRHVLPKKANYLAGNVVDQGPMDGQRLVTGGDDPLLPHLLSNLDRSTECDIAVAFLLDSGARMIGAHLRDFLGRGGRARILVGDYFDVTEPTALRRLNDLSGNLDVRVYEARDRGFHPKTYIFRAPGNGIAFVGSSNLSGPALTETIEWNYKVVADERAGFSEIIASFEDIFAAQATVRADEAWICEYEARRVQPDWRAAEVAKEPPLPAAVPHALQQAALAALVGTRQEGFSAGLVVLATGLGKTWLSAFDSDRSEFRRVLFVAHREEILNQAIDNFRRARPNASIGRLAASERKVDANLLFASVQTLSRTQHLSKFDPATFDYIIIDEFHHASAATYRKIIDYFQPKFLLGLTATPERMDGGDLLALCQENLVFEASVPDGVSADLLCPFQYWGVPDLVDYTNIPWRNARFDPTELTAAVATEARAANALEQFRKHEAKRCIAFCCSQRHANFMADFFNARGVRSVAVHAGSESAPRATSLQQLASGELEVIFSVDMFNEGVDVPNIDTVLMLRPTESTVIWMQQFGRGLRKAPGKSHLKVIDYIGNHRSFLMKLRSVAALADREAISMGALRTVLDELIKQELDLPEGCSVTYELEAVQILEELLKPSRAETAIEVFYKASSNGMAFVQPRPKRSTKASIRAAAVNGPGSASFCA
;
A
#
# COMPACT_ATOMS: atom_id res chain seq x y z
N MET A 1 -54.58 -32.47 1.20
CA MET A 1 -53.99 -31.14 1.34
C MET A 1 -54.19 -30.39 0.05
N ASN A 2 -54.81 -29.20 0.05
CA ASN A 2 -54.99 -28.40 -1.17
C ASN A 2 -53.66 -27.77 -1.58
N CYS A 3 -52.93 -28.34 -2.52
CA CYS A 3 -51.71 -27.76 -3.06
C CYS A 3 -52.05 -26.67 -4.10
N PRO A 4 -51.62 -25.41 -3.92
CA PRO A 4 -51.97 -24.32 -4.84
C PRO A 4 -51.40 -24.50 -6.26
N PHE A 5 -50.42 -25.40 -6.43
CA PHE A 5 -49.81 -25.71 -7.73
C PHE A 5 -50.47 -26.92 -8.42
N CYS A 6 -51.26 -27.71 -7.71
CA CYS A 6 -52.08 -28.74 -8.30
C CYS A 6 -53.43 -28.20 -8.85
N THR A 7 -53.87 -27.02 -8.37
CA THR A 7 -55.08 -26.34 -8.79
C THR A 7 -54.80 -24.88 -9.14
N VAL A 8 -54.16 -24.67 -10.28
CA VAL A 8 -53.74 -23.32 -10.74
C VAL A 8 -54.88 -22.63 -11.48
N ASP A 9 -55.12 -21.35 -11.19
CA ASP A 9 -56.03 -20.52 -11.97
C ASP A 9 -55.50 -20.34 -13.40
N SER A 10 -56.33 -20.65 -14.37
CA SER A 10 -55.99 -20.60 -15.81
C SER A 10 -55.51 -19.23 -16.27
N SER A 11 -55.94 -18.12 -15.62
CA SER A 11 -55.51 -16.77 -15.92
C SER A 11 -54.02 -16.52 -15.62
N ARG A 12 -53.42 -17.33 -14.77
CA ARG A 12 -52.00 -17.23 -14.40
C ARG A 12 -51.09 -18.10 -15.27
N ILE A 13 -51.62 -18.92 -16.15
CA ILE A 13 -50.82 -19.82 -16.97
C ILE A 13 -50.25 -19.06 -18.17
N ALA A 14 -48.94 -18.94 -18.23
CA ALA A 14 -48.23 -18.37 -19.37
C ALA A 14 -48.13 -19.34 -20.54
N PHE A 15 -47.85 -20.63 -20.24
CA PHE A 15 -47.96 -21.74 -21.17
C PHE A 15 -48.06 -23.08 -20.41
N ALA A 16 -48.45 -24.10 -21.12
CA ALA A 16 -48.58 -25.47 -20.59
C ALA A 16 -48.04 -26.48 -21.59
N THR A 17 -47.50 -27.58 -21.07
CA THR A 17 -47.17 -28.81 -21.81
C THR A 17 -47.83 -29.99 -21.11
N ASP A 18 -47.64 -31.21 -21.62
CA ASP A 18 -48.18 -32.41 -20.99
C ASP A 18 -47.57 -32.67 -19.60
N LEU A 19 -46.34 -32.21 -19.34
CA LEU A 19 -45.61 -32.51 -18.11
C LEU A 19 -45.44 -31.27 -17.19
N VAL A 20 -45.42 -30.03 -17.71
CA VAL A 20 -45.18 -28.84 -16.91
C VAL A 20 -46.19 -27.71 -17.19
N LEU A 21 -46.37 -26.86 -16.17
CA LEU A 21 -47.07 -25.59 -16.25
C LEU A 21 -46.07 -24.45 -16.04
N ALA A 22 -46.09 -23.43 -16.87
CA ALA A 22 -45.41 -22.19 -16.61
C ALA A 22 -46.45 -21.15 -16.16
N ILE A 23 -46.30 -20.63 -14.94
CA ILE A 23 -47.31 -19.76 -14.31
C ILE A 23 -46.67 -18.46 -13.84
N TRP A 24 -47.38 -17.34 -14.02
CA TRP A 24 -46.99 -16.08 -13.42
C TRP A 24 -47.04 -16.19 -11.90
N ASP A 25 -45.97 -15.79 -11.22
CA ASP A 25 -45.92 -15.84 -9.76
C ASP A 25 -46.98 -14.89 -9.16
N ALA A 26 -47.65 -15.34 -8.10
CA ALA A 26 -48.65 -14.52 -7.37
C ALA A 26 -47.99 -13.41 -6.54
N PHE A 27 -46.72 -13.59 -6.18
CA PHE A 27 -45.92 -12.67 -5.39
C PHE A 27 -44.60 -12.34 -6.10
N PRO A 28 -44.66 -11.66 -7.27
CA PRO A 28 -43.48 -11.50 -8.11
C PRO A 28 -42.45 -10.57 -7.40
N VAL A 29 -41.21 -11.01 -7.39
CA VAL A 29 -40.08 -10.22 -6.85
C VAL A 29 -39.56 -9.18 -7.87
N SER A 30 -39.91 -9.39 -9.17
CA SER A 30 -39.65 -8.47 -10.27
C SER A 30 -40.71 -8.59 -11.35
N PRO A 31 -40.93 -7.58 -12.20
CA PRO A 31 -41.89 -7.69 -13.31
C PRO A 31 -41.57 -8.88 -14.21
N GLY A 32 -42.58 -9.75 -14.45
CA GLY A 32 -42.38 -10.95 -15.28
C GLY A 32 -41.83 -12.18 -14.56
N HIS A 33 -41.79 -12.19 -13.22
CA HIS A 33 -41.42 -13.39 -12.44
C HIS A 33 -42.34 -14.56 -12.77
N LEU A 34 -41.80 -15.68 -13.21
CA LEU A 34 -42.50 -16.84 -13.66
C LEU A 34 -42.00 -18.12 -12.95
N LEU A 35 -42.91 -19.03 -12.68
CA LEU A 35 -42.60 -20.32 -12.09
C LEU A 35 -42.83 -21.44 -13.11
N ILE A 36 -41.93 -22.42 -13.22
CA ILE A 36 -42.09 -23.64 -13.94
C ILE A 36 -42.41 -24.73 -12.91
N VAL A 37 -43.59 -25.35 -13.02
CA VAL A 37 -44.15 -26.30 -12.07
C VAL A 37 -44.47 -27.61 -12.78
N PRO A 38 -43.95 -28.77 -12.37
CA PRO A 38 -44.37 -30.05 -12.88
C PRO A 38 -45.86 -30.30 -12.60
N ARG A 39 -46.58 -30.93 -13.54
CA ARG A 39 -47.97 -31.28 -13.29
C ARG A 39 -48.12 -32.37 -12.23
N ARG A 40 -47.12 -33.24 -12.15
CA ARG A 40 -47.02 -34.25 -11.11
C ARG A 40 -46.64 -33.60 -9.78
N HIS A 41 -47.39 -33.89 -8.73
CA HIS A 41 -47.06 -33.42 -7.39
C HIS A 41 -45.82 -34.15 -6.84
N ALA A 42 -44.70 -33.49 -6.74
CA ALA A 42 -43.49 -33.96 -6.11
C ALA A 42 -42.89 -32.79 -5.26
N PRO A 43 -42.59 -33.01 -4.01
CA PRO A 43 -42.04 -31.98 -3.12
C PRO A 43 -40.65 -31.48 -3.54
N THR A 44 -39.77 -32.36 -4.03
CA THR A 44 -38.37 -32.10 -4.29
C THR A 44 -37.98 -32.42 -5.73
N TRP A 45 -36.82 -31.87 -6.17
CA TRP A 45 -36.23 -32.18 -7.46
C TRP A 45 -35.92 -33.68 -7.63
N SER A 46 -35.40 -34.30 -6.58
CA SER A 46 -35.00 -35.72 -6.60
C SER A 46 -36.17 -36.69 -6.64
N GLU A 47 -37.38 -36.23 -6.34
CA GLU A 47 -38.62 -37.05 -6.44
C GLU A 47 -39.28 -36.96 -7.82
N LEU A 48 -38.80 -36.09 -8.72
CA LEU A 48 -39.18 -36.02 -10.12
C LEU A 48 -38.48 -37.13 -10.90
N ASP A 49 -39.20 -37.75 -11.85
CA ASP A 49 -38.56 -38.67 -12.79
C ASP A 49 -37.78 -37.90 -13.88
N LEU A 50 -36.98 -38.61 -14.66
CA LEU A 50 -36.15 -38.03 -15.70
C LEU A 50 -36.94 -37.28 -16.79
N ALA A 51 -38.19 -37.72 -17.06
CA ALA A 51 -39.05 -37.05 -18.05
C ALA A 51 -39.53 -35.69 -17.52
N ASP A 52 -39.98 -35.63 -16.26
CA ASP A 52 -40.38 -34.40 -15.59
C ASP A 52 -39.20 -33.42 -15.47
N GLN A 53 -38.02 -33.92 -15.02
CA GLN A 53 -36.80 -33.13 -14.91
C GLN A 53 -36.39 -32.53 -16.27
N SER A 54 -36.40 -33.33 -17.32
CA SER A 54 -36.10 -32.88 -18.69
C SER A 54 -37.11 -31.86 -19.19
N ALA A 55 -38.40 -32.05 -18.89
CA ALA A 55 -39.43 -31.10 -19.25
C ALA A 55 -39.30 -29.74 -18.54
N VAL A 56 -38.92 -29.74 -17.25
CA VAL A 56 -38.66 -28.52 -16.48
C VAL A 56 -37.50 -27.74 -17.10
N TRP A 57 -36.38 -28.40 -17.40
CA TRP A 57 -35.23 -27.74 -18.03
C TRP A 57 -35.54 -27.19 -19.42
N SER A 58 -36.25 -27.98 -20.23
CA SER A 58 -36.61 -27.56 -21.60
C SER A 58 -37.62 -26.40 -21.64
N ALA A 59 -38.35 -26.18 -20.56
CA ALA A 59 -39.32 -25.09 -20.43
C ALA A 59 -38.64 -23.73 -20.12
N ILE A 60 -37.40 -23.73 -19.65
CA ILE A 60 -36.69 -22.50 -19.25
C ILE A 60 -36.53 -21.52 -20.42
N ASP A 61 -36.03 -21.98 -21.56
CA ASP A 61 -35.77 -21.09 -22.69
C ASP A 61 -37.08 -20.53 -23.27
N ARG A 62 -38.14 -21.32 -23.30
CA ARG A 62 -39.47 -20.83 -23.69
C ARG A 62 -40.01 -19.80 -22.71
N ALA A 63 -39.84 -20.02 -21.41
CA ALA A 63 -40.23 -19.06 -20.38
C ALA A 63 -39.47 -17.73 -20.52
N LYS A 64 -38.13 -17.80 -20.70
CA LYS A 64 -37.30 -16.63 -20.93
C LYS A 64 -37.70 -15.86 -22.19
N SER A 65 -38.00 -16.52 -23.29
CA SER A 65 -38.47 -15.89 -24.52
C SER A 65 -39.76 -15.11 -24.28
N ILE A 66 -40.79 -15.74 -23.66
CA ILE A 66 -42.06 -15.07 -23.34
C ILE A 66 -41.86 -13.86 -22.44
N ILE A 67 -40.99 -13.97 -21.44
CA ILE A 67 -40.66 -12.86 -20.54
C ILE A 67 -39.95 -11.76 -21.32
N SER A 68 -38.95 -12.09 -22.14
CA SER A 68 -38.17 -11.12 -22.90
C SER A 68 -39.03 -10.34 -23.90
N GLU A 69 -39.97 -10.99 -24.58
CA GLU A 69 -40.88 -10.31 -25.47
C GLU A 69 -41.83 -9.32 -24.79
N ARG A 70 -42.22 -9.63 -23.54
CA ARG A 70 -43.25 -8.87 -22.82
C ARG A 70 -42.69 -7.81 -21.86
N PHE A 71 -41.50 -8.05 -21.24
CA PHE A 71 -40.99 -7.26 -20.13
C PHE A 71 -39.59 -6.70 -20.39
N LEU A 72 -38.87 -7.10 -21.45
CA LEU A 72 -37.56 -6.60 -21.87
C LEU A 72 -36.54 -6.59 -20.73
N PRO A 73 -36.27 -7.70 -20.02
CA PRO A 73 -35.30 -7.74 -18.95
C PRO A 73 -33.84 -7.69 -19.47
N ASP A 74 -32.91 -7.15 -18.64
CA ASP A 74 -31.48 -7.12 -18.92
C ASP A 74 -30.79 -8.45 -18.59
N GLY A 75 -31.39 -9.30 -17.78
CA GLY A 75 -30.86 -10.59 -17.37
C GLY A 75 -31.86 -11.48 -16.65
N PHE A 76 -31.41 -12.65 -16.18
CA PHE A 76 -32.23 -13.61 -15.44
C PHE A 76 -31.46 -14.24 -14.29
N ASN A 77 -32.17 -14.49 -13.16
CA ASN A 77 -31.80 -15.49 -12.17
C ASN A 77 -32.75 -16.67 -12.27
N VAL A 78 -32.20 -17.88 -12.28
CA VAL A 78 -32.98 -19.13 -12.38
C VAL A 78 -32.57 -20.05 -11.24
N GLY A 79 -33.54 -20.59 -10.51
CA GLY A 79 -33.27 -21.48 -9.38
C GLY A 79 -34.52 -21.95 -8.67
N PHE A 80 -34.36 -22.88 -7.75
CA PHE A 80 -35.44 -23.41 -6.92
C PHE A 80 -35.01 -23.49 -5.45
N ASN A 81 -36.00 -23.49 -4.57
CA ASN A 81 -35.83 -23.68 -3.13
C ASN A 81 -36.23 -25.11 -2.76
N GLU A 82 -35.38 -25.85 -2.05
CA GLU A 82 -35.68 -27.22 -1.62
C GLU A 82 -35.51 -27.33 -0.10
N GLY A 83 -36.56 -27.86 0.54
CA GLY A 83 -36.62 -27.98 2.00
C GLY A 83 -36.90 -26.67 2.74
N ARG A 84 -37.31 -26.76 4.00
CA ARG A 84 -37.66 -25.58 4.82
C ARG A 84 -36.47 -24.59 5.02
N ALA A 85 -35.27 -25.13 5.25
CA ALA A 85 -34.07 -24.30 5.43
C ALA A 85 -33.64 -23.63 4.12
N GLY A 86 -33.96 -24.18 2.96
CA GLY A 86 -33.80 -23.59 1.63
C GLY A 86 -34.86 -22.56 1.26
N GLY A 87 -35.85 -22.31 2.13
CA GLY A 87 -36.92 -21.34 1.91
C GLY A 87 -38.14 -21.88 1.13
N GLN A 88 -38.27 -23.19 0.97
CA GLN A 88 -39.41 -23.78 0.33
C GLN A 88 -40.67 -23.66 1.22
N THR A 89 -41.66 -22.89 0.76
CA THR A 89 -42.93 -22.68 1.46
C THR A 89 -44.06 -23.54 0.96
N ILE A 90 -44.04 -23.95 -0.32
CA ILE A 90 -44.98 -24.85 -0.95
C ILE A 90 -44.24 -26.15 -1.30
N PHE A 91 -44.63 -27.25 -0.69
CA PHE A 91 -44.03 -28.57 -0.92
C PHE A 91 -44.60 -29.24 -2.18
N HIS A 92 -44.41 -28.58 -3.29
CA HIS A 92 -44.52 -28.99 -4.67
C HIS A 92 -43.39 -28.32 -5.41
N PHE A 93 -42.55 -29.09 -6.08
CA PHE A 93 -41.39 -28.53 -6.77
C PHE A 93 -41.77 -27.42 -7.73
N HIS A 94 -41.04 -26.33 -7.72
CA HIS A 94 -41.19 -25.22 -8.64
C HIS A 94 -39.89 -24.54 -8.88
N LEU A 95 -39.60 -24.20 -10.14
CA LEU A 95 -38.41 -23.51 -10.56
C LEU A 95 -38.77 -22.03 -10.83
N HIS A 96 -38.07 -21.13 -10.20
CA HIS A 96 -38.23 -19.69 -10.39
C HIS A 96 -37.45 -19.20 -11.62
N ILE A 97 -38.07 -18.42 -12.48
CA ILE A 97 -37.46 -17.64 -13.56
C ILE A 97 -37.68 -16.17 -13.21
N ILE A 98 -36.63 -15.53 -12.69
CA ILE A 98 -36.68 -14.17 -12.16
C ILE A 98 -35.99 -13.23 -13.15
N PRO A 99 -36.75 -12.39 -13.88
CA PRO A 99 -36.15 -11.34 -14.71
C PRO A 99 -35.40 -10.30 -13.86
N ARG A 100 -34.31 -9.82 -14.39
CA ARG A 100 -33.48 -8.79 -13.75
C ARG A 100 -33.40 -7.59 -14.66
N TYR A 101 -33.36 -6.40 -14.03
CA TYR A 101 -33.32 -5.12 -14.70
C TYR A 101 -32.12 -4.33 -14.20
N ALA A 102 -31.56 -3.48 -15.07
CA ALA A 102 -30.48 -2.58 -14.65
C ALA A 102 -30.96 -1.77 -13.43
N ASP A 103 -30.10 -1.65 -12.44
CA ASP A 103 -30.35 -0.92 -11.19
C ASP A 103 -31.46 -1.50 -10.28
N ASP A 104 -31.96 -2.71 -10.51
CA ASP A 104 -32.93 -3.40 -9.63
C ASP A 104 -32.33 -3.82 -8.27
N THR A 105 -31.01 -3.76 -8.15
CA THR A 105 -30.25 -3.97 -6.92
C THR A 105 -28.95 -3.16 -6.96
N VAL A 106 -28.50 -2.74 -5.80
CA VAL A 106 -27.27 -1.93 -5.65
C VAL A 106 -26.02 -2.69 -6.16
N ASP A 107 -25.96 -3.99 -5.97
CA ASP A 107 -24.89 -4.86 -6.46
C ASP A 107 -25.46 -6.18 -6.96
N PRO A 108 -25.55 -6.43 -8.28
CA PRO A 108 -26.09 -7.67 -8.84
C PRO A 108 -25.10 -8.83 -8.78
N ARG A 109 -23.83 -8.59 -8.45
CA ARG A 109 -22.78 -9.61 -8.45
C ARG A 109 -23.07 -10.71 -7.45
N GLY A 110 -22.94 -11.95 -7.87
CA GLY A 110 -23.30 -13.12 -7.07
C GLY A 110 -24.67 -13.71 -7.36
N GLY A 111 -25.60 -12.95 -7.96
CA GLY A 111 -26.89 -13.45 -8.46
C GLY A 111 -27.62 -14.30 -7.44
N VAL A 112 -27.84 -15.59 -7.73
CA VAL A 112 -28.54 -16.54 -6.85
C VAL A 112 -27.88 -16.74 -5.47
N ARG A 113 -26.64 -16.34 -5.30
CA ARG A 113 -25.94 -16.41 -4.00
C ARG A 113 -26.46 -15.36 -3.01
N HIS A 114 -27.26 -14.39 -3.46
CA HIS A 114 -27.92 -13.41 -2.58
C HIS A 114 -28.95 -14.01 -1.62
N VAL A 115 -29.23 -15.32 -1.72
CA VAL A 115 -29.94 -16.08 -0.64
C VAL A 115 -29.15 -16.02 0.68
N LEU A 116 -27.85 -15.77 0.61
CA LEU A 116 -26.99 -15.40 1.74
C LEU A 116 -26.33 -14.04 1.41
N PRO A 117 -26.99 -12.91 1.65
CA PRO A 117 -26.56 -11.60 1.14
C PRO A 117 -25.13 -11.23 1.51
N LYS A 118 -24.69 -11.56 2.73
CA LYS A 118 -23.32 -11.32 3.21
C LYS A 118 -22.25 -12.13 2.49
N LYS A 119 -22.62 -13.19 1.75
CA LYS A 119 -21.73 -14.09 0.99
C LYS A 119 -22.01 -14.09 -0.50
N ALA A 120 -22.89 -13.23 -0.95
CA ALA A 120 -23.37 -13.23 -2.32
C ALA A 120 -22.28 -12.78 -3.30
N ASN A 121 -21.63 -11.67 -3.02
CA ASN A 121 -20.57 -11.14 -3.86
C ASN A 121 -19.23 -11.84 -3.54
N TYR A 122 -18.92 -12.89 -4.29
CA TYR A 122 -17.67 -13.65 -4.18
C TYR A 122 -16.45 -12.93 -4.78
N LEU A 123 -16.68 -11.83 -5.51
CA LEU A 123 -15.63 -10.98 -6.07
C LEU A 123 -15.20 -9.85 -5.09
N ALA A 124 -16.05 -9.51 -4.14
CA ALA A 124 -15.63 -8.78 -2.97
C ALA A 124 -14.78 -9.74 -2.13
N GLY A 125 -13.48 -9.77 -2.39
CA GLY A 125 -12.51 -10.76 -1.89
C GLY A 125 -12.92 -11.38 -0.57
N ASN A 126 -12.62 -12.65 -0.37
CA ASN A 126 -12.79 -13.33 0.92
C ASN A 126 -11.98 -12.62 2.00
N VAL A 127 -12.45 -11.46 2.42
CA VAL A 127 -12.25 -11.04 3.79
C VAL A 127 -13.01 -12.11 4.56
N VAL A 128 -12.30 -13.03 5.14
CA VAL A 128 -12.83 -13.86 6.22
C VAL A 128 -13.35 -12.84 7.21
N ASP A 129 -14.65 -12.56 7.10
CA ASP A 129 -15.36 -11.78 8.10
C ASP A 129 -15.43 -12.71 9.34
N GLN A 130 -14.35 -12.70 10.13
CA GLN A 130 -14.44 -12.99 11.54
C GLN A 130 -14.98 -11.72 12.24
N GLY A 131 -15.96 -11.08 11.60
CA GLY A 131 -16.83 -10.18 12.30
C GLY A 131 -17.68 -10.99 13.29
N PRO A 132 -18.04 -10.43 14.44
CA PRO A 132 -18.76 -11.14 15.47
C PRO A 132 -20.02 -11.79 14.88
N MET A 133 -20.30 -13.00 15.35
CA MET A 133 -21.50 -13.77 15.00
C MET A 133 -22.72 -12.85 15.00
N ASP A 134 -23.55 -12.97 13.96
CA ASP A 134 -24.77 -12.16 13.81
C ASP A 134 -25.60 -12.25 15.09
N GLY A 135 -25.72 -11.12 15.80
CA GLY A 135 -26.38 -11.03 17.11
C GLY A 135 -25.48 -10.64 18.29
N GLN A 136 -24.15 -10.81 18.20
CA GLN A 136 -23.25 -10.40 19.29
C GLN A 136 -23.03 -8.89 19.24
N ARG A 137 -23.52 -8.21 20.26
CA ARG A 137 -23.40 -6.74 20.38
C ARG A 137 -22.33 -6.30 21.37
N LEU A 138 -21.88 -7.19 22.21
CA LEU A 138 -20.87 -6.91 23.23
C LEU A 138 -19.50 -7.38 22.71
N VAL A 139 -18.57 -6.45 22.59
CA VAL A 139 -17.14 -6.68 22.36
C VAL A 139 -16.47 -6.68 23.72
N THR A 140 -15.83 -7.79 24.11
CA THR A 140 -15.43 -8.03 25.50
C THR A 140 -13.96 -7.77 25.80
N GLY A 141 -13.15 -7.40 24.80
CA GLY A 141 -11.69 -7.34 24.97
C GLY A 141 -11.06 -8.73 25.11
N GLY A 142 -9.79 -8.81 25.41
CA GLY A 142 -9.08 -10.10 25.51
C GLY A 142 -9.15 -10.92 24.22
N ASP A 143 -9.95 -12.00 24.22
CA ASP A 143 -10.13 -12.86 23.05
C ASP A 143 -10.96 -12.22 21.91
N ASP A 144 -11.71 -11.16 22.20
CA ASP A 144 -12.48 -10.36 21.23
C ASP A 144 -12.09 -8.87 21.36
N PRO A 145 -10.89 -8.48 20.92
CA PRO A 145 -10.37 -7.13 21.09
C PRO A 145 -11.12 -6.10 20.21
N LEU A 146 -11.21 -4.85 20.70
CA LEU A 146 -11.93 -3.79 19.99
C LEU A 146 -11.22 -3.35 18.69
N LEU A 147 -9.89 -3.44 18.61
CA LEU A 147 -9.10 -2.92 17.50
C LEU A 147 -9.57 -3.42 16.12
N PRO A 148 -9.74 -4.73 15.85
CA PRO A 148 -10.21 -5.21 14.57
C PRO A 148 -11.55 -4.63 14.13
N HIS A 149 -12.45 -4.43 15.10
CA HIS A 149 -13.76 -3.80 14.84
C HIS A 149 -13.61 -2.34 14.41
N LEU A 150 -12.72 -1.57 15.05
CA LEU A 150 -12.46 -0.17 14.67
C LEU A 150 -11.85 -0.08 13.28
N LEU A 151 -10.83 -0.91 12.99
CA LEU A 151 -10.14 -0.91 11.71
C LEU A 151 -11.09 -1.29 10.55
N SER A 152 -11.88 -2.35 10.72
CA SER A 152 -12.88 -2.76 9.72
C SER A 152 -13.92 -1.68 9.45
N ASN A 153 -14.34 -0.92 10.46
CA ASN A 153 -15.28 0.17 10.28
C ASN A 153 -14.63 1.41 9.64
N LEU A 154 -13.39 1.74 9.98
CA LEU A 154 -12.63 2.79 9.27
C LEU A 154 -12.52 2.50 7.76
N ASP A 155 -12.27 1.25 7.39
CA ASP A 155 -12.14 0.86 5.97
C ASP A 155 -13.43 1.05 5.15
N ARG A 156 -14.61 1.02 5.80
CA ARG A 156 -15.92 1.02 5.14
C ARG A 156 -16.71 2.32 5.30
N SER A 157 -16.27 3.21 6.20
CA SER A 157 -17.00 4.43 6.54
C SER A 157 -16.52 5.64 5.74
N THR A 158 -17.35 6.67 5.71
CA THR A 158 -17.04 8.01 5.17
C THR A 158 -16.88 9.05 6.27
N GLU A 159 -17.41 8.78 7.48
CA GLU A 159 -17.28 9.64 8.63
C GLU A 159 -16.93 8.81 9.88
N CYS A 160 -16.06 9.37 10.71
CA CYS A 160 -15.61 8.75 11.96
C CYS A 160 -15.55 9.82 13.05
N ASP A 161 -16.27 9.57 14.17
CA ASP A 161 -16.20 10.42 15.36
C ASP A 161 -15.76 9.57 16.55
N ILE A 162 -14.75 10.02 17.28
CA ILE A 162 -14.20 9.34 18.46
C ILE A 162 -14.22 10.28 19.63
N ALA A 163 -14.80 9.85 20.76
CA ALA A 163 -14.72 10.55 22.05
C ALA A 163 -14.15 9.59 23.10
N VAL A 164 -12.96 9.88 23.61
CA VAL A 164 -12.28 9.03 24.62
C VAL A 164 -11.71 9.88 25.75
N ALA A 165 -11.75 9.34 26.97
CA ALA A 165 -11.21 10.04 28.13
C ALA A 165 -9.70 10.29 27.97
N PHE A 166 -8.97 9.32 27.43
CA PHE A 166 -7.52 9.35 27.31
C PHE A 166 -7.05 8.90 25.94
N LEU A 167 -5.98 9.52 25.48
CA LEU A 167 -5.29 9.19 24.24
C LEU A 167 -3.81 8.92 24.55
N LEU A 168 -3.34 7.71 24.26
CA LEU A 168 -1.94 7.34 24.37
C LEU A 168 -1.30 7.16 22.99
N ASP A 169 0.01 7.29 22.91
CA ASP A 169 0.76 7.19 21.64
C ASP A 169 0.63 5.79 20.98
N SER A 170 0.49 4.73 21.78
CA SER A 170 0.22 3.38 21.31
C SER A 170 -1.09 3.27 20.56
N GLY A 171 -2.18 3.79 21.12
CA GLY A 171 -3.49 3.79 20.47
C GLY A 171 -3.50 4.61 19.18
N ALA A 172 -2.90 5.81 19.21
CA ALA A 172 -2.76 6.65 18.02
C ALA A 172 -1.97 5.96 16.90
N ARG A 173 -0.92 5.20 17.26
CA ARG A 173 -0.14 4.41 16.28
C ARG A 173 -0.92 3.27 15.67
N MET A 174 -1.69 2.53 16.47
CA MET A 174 -2.45 1.37 16.00
C MET A 174 -3.48 1.74 14.94
N ILE A 175 -4.18 2.86 15.10
CA ILE A 175 -5.18 3.31 14.13
C ILE A 175 -4.59 4.22 13.04
N GLY A 176 -3.37 4.73 13.22
CA GLY A 176 -2.81 5.81 12.40
C GLY A 176 -2.72 5.50 10.90
N ALA A 177 -2.32 4.28 10.53
CA ALA A 177 -2.24 3.89 9.13
C ALA A 177 -3.63 3.80 8.47
N HIS A 178 -4.60 3.19 9.14
CA HIS A 178 -5.97 3.07 8.66
C HIS A 178 -6.69 4.42 8.63
N LEU A 179 -6.46 5.26 9.65
CA LEU A 179 -6.99 6.62 9.68
C LEU A 179 -6.41 7.47 8.54
N ARG A 180 -5.13 7.30 8.20
CA ARG A 180 -4.50 7.95 7.04
C ARG A 180 -5.16 7.50 5.72
N ASP A 181 -5.37 6.20 5.54
CA ASP A 181 -6.04 5.65 4.37
C ASP A 181 -7.50 6.14 4.29
N PHE A 182 -8.21 6.20 5.42
CA PHE A 182 -9.55 6.74 5.53
C PHE A 182 -9.62 8.21 5.09
N LEU A 183 -8.74 9.06 5.63
CA LEU A 183 -8.65 10.48 5.27
C LEU A 183 -8.24 10.67 3.81
N GLY A 184 -7.31 9.84 3.31
CA GLY A 184 -6.85 9.85 1.93
C GLY A 184 -7.95 9.52 0.91
N ARG A 185 -8.96 8.73 1.29
CA ARG A 185 -10.16 8.47 0.48
C ARG A 185 -11.22 9.58 0.57
N GLY A 186 -10.93 10.68 1.27
CA GLY A 186 -11.87 11.79 1.48
C GLY A 186 -12.77 11.64 2.70
N GLY A 187 -12.48 10.68 3.59
CA GLY A 187 -13.17 10.52 4.86
C GLY A 187 -13.02 11.73 5.78
N ARG A 188 -14.00 11.97 6.63
CA ARG A 188 -13.99 13.00 7.66
C ARG A 188 -13.88 12.39 9.04
N ALA A 189 -12.87 12.77 9.82
CA ALA A 189 -12.69 12.31 11.19
C ALA A 189 -12.72 13.47 12.19
N ARG A 190 -13.36 13.25 13.35
CA ARG A 190 -13.31 14.14 14.51
C ARG A 190 -12.91 13.32 15.73
N ILE A 191 -11.91 13.78 16.45
CA ILE A 191 -11.41 13.09 17.65
C ILE A 191 -11.44 14.05 18.82
N LEU A 192 -12.18 13.68 19.86
CA LEU A 192 -12.32 14.41 21.11
C LEU A 192 -11.69 13.61 22.25
N VAL A 193 -10.74 14.21 22.94
CA VAL A 193 -10.06 13.60 24.10
C VAL A 193 -10.17 14.51 25.30
N GLY A 194 -9.92 13.97 26.51
CA GLY A 194 -9.87 14.79 27.74
C GLY A 194 -8.43 15.09 28.16
N ASP A 195 -8.25 16.22 28.86
CA ASP A 195 -7.02 16.52 29.61
C ASP A 195 -7.09 16.03 31.07
N TYR A 196 -8.17 15.33 31.41
CA TYR A 196 -8.46 14.87 32.77
C TYR A 196 -7.36 13.93 33.30
N PHE A 197 -6.90 14.17 34.51
CA PHE A 197 -5.77 13.47 35.15
C PHE A 197 -4.42 13.53 34.43
N ASP A 198 -4.24 14.43 33.47
CA ASP A 198 -2.98 14.56 32.72
C ASP A 198 -2.51 13.27 31.99
N VAL A 199 -3.46 12.36 31.68
CA VAL A 199 -3.18 11.04 31.07
C VAL A 199 -2.89 11.15 29.59
N THR A 200 -3.68 11.95 28.87
CA THR A 200 -3.49 12.15 27.43
C THR A 200 -2.06 12.58 27.10
N GLU A 201 -1.41 11.87 26.17
CA GLU A 201 -0.03 12.13 25.81
C GLU A 201 0.09 13.23 24.74
N PRO A 202 0.91 14.30 24.98
CA PRO A 202 1.18 15.32 23.99
C PRO A 202 1.71 14.77 22.65
N THR A 203 2.53 13.73 22.71
CA THR A 203 3.06 13.03 21.51
C THR A 203 1.98 12.38 20.69
N ALA A 204 0.95 11.82 21.32
CA ALA A 204 -0.20 11.23 20.64
C ALA A 204 -1.05 12.27 19.92
N LEU A 205 -1.28 13.42 20.56
CA LEU A 205 -1.98 14.55 19.93
C LEU A 205 -1.22 15.08 18.71
N ARG A 206 0.10 15.27 18.83
CA ARG A 206 0.96 15.68 17.72
C ARG A 206 0.88 14.67 16.58
N ARG A 207 0.93 13.37 16.87
CA ARG A 207 0.83 12.29 15.88
C ARG A 207 -0.48 12.35 15.09
N LEU A 208 -1.60 12.59 15.75
CA LEU A 208 -2.88 12.77 15.05
C LEU A 208 -2.88 14.03 14.21
N ASN A 209 -2.36 15.15 14.74
CA ASN A 209 -2.26 16.41 14.01
C ASN A 209 -1.29 16.40 12.83
N ASP A 210 -0.38 15.43 12.77
CA ASP A 210 0.54 15.22 11.65
C ASP A 210 -0.13 14.50 10.47
N LEU A 211 -1.33 13.91 10.68
CA LEU A 211 -2.09 13.27 9.61
C LEU A 211 -2.71 14.33 8.69
N SER A 212 -2.64 14.07 7.39
CA SER A 212 -3.26 14.91 6.36
C SER A 212 -4.70 14.53 6.09
N GLY A 213 -5.53 15.53 5.74
CA GLY A 213 -6.92 15.33 5.36
C GLY A 213 -7.91 16.03 6.27
N ASN A 214 -9.19 15.64 6.19
CA ASN A 214 -10.28 16.26 6.94
C ASN A 214 -10.35 15.67 8.37
N LEU A 215 -9.39 16.05 9.21
CA LEU A 215 -9.29 15.64 10.62
C LEU A 215 -9.37 16.85 11.54
N ASP A 216 -10.28 16.81 12.54
CA ASP A 216 -10.40 17.81 13.61
C ASP A 216 -10.16 17.14 14.96
N VAL A 217 -9.03 17.45 15.61
CA VAL A 217 -8.66 16.95 16.94
C VAL A 217 -8.90 18.02 17.96
N ARG A 218 -9.72 17.71 18.96
CA ARG A 218 -10.06 18.63 20.05
C ARG A 218 -9.82 18.00 21.41
N VAL A 219 -9.66 18.86 22.41
CA VAL A 219 -9.53 18.49 23.81
C VAL A 219 -10.66 19.12 24.61
N TYR A 220 -11.31 18.31 25.44
CA TYR A 220 -12.22 18.81 26.45
C TYR A 220 -11.42 19.15 27.71
N GLU A 221 -11.36 20.45 28.04
CA GLU A 221 -10.69 20.93 29.26
C GLU A 221 -11.55 20.63 30.49
N ALA A 222 -11.17 19.62 31.24
CA ALA A 222 -11.90 19.13 32.40
C ALA A 222 -11.64 19.99 33.65
N ARG A 223 -12.01 21.26 33.62
CA ARG A 223 -11.81 22.21 34.75
C ARG A 223 -12.70 21.87 35.93
N ASP A 224 -14.02 21.77 35.68
CA ASP A 224 -15.05 21.59 36.70
C ASP A 224 -15.86 20.30 36.56
N ARG A 225 -15.70 19.59 35.46
CA ARG A 225 -16.40 18.35 35.13
C ARG A 225 -15.43 17.31 34.61
N GLY A 226 -15.45 16.11 35.21
CA GLY A 226 -14.69 14.99 34.64
C GLY A 226 -15.19 14.63 33.24
N PHE A 227 -14.27 14.37 32.32
CA PHE A 227 -14.56 13.93 30.97
C PHE A 227 -14.12 12.47 30.83
N HIS A 228 -15.08 11.54 30.69
CA HIS A 228 -14.76 10.10 30.72
C HIS A 228 -15.56 9.25 29.71
N PRO A 229 -15.98 9.77 28.54
CA PRO A 229 -16.61 8.94 27.52
C PRO A 229 -15.59 8.01 26.85
N LYS A 230 -16.08 6.92 26.28
CA LYS A 230 -15.36 6.06 25.35
C LYS A 230 -16.33 5.59 24.29
N THR A 231 -16.34 6.32 23.20
CA THR A 231 -17.31 6.16 22.13
C THR A 231 -16.61 6.27 20.78
N TYR A 232 -16.91 5.35 19.89
CA TYR A 232 -16.39 5.28 18.53
C TYR A 232 -17.58 5.19 17.59
N ILE A 233 -17.78 6.17 16.70
CA ILE A 233 -18.94 6.30 15.81
C ILE A 233 -18.44 6.25 14.37
N PHE A 234 -19.02 5.38 13.58
CA PHE A 234 -18.68 5.23 12.16
C PHE A 234 -19.96 5.37 11.34
N ARG A 235 -19.89 6.16 10.26
CA ARG A 235 -21.04 6.42 9.38
C ARG A 235 -20.65 6.25 7.92
N ALA A 236 -21.57 5.64 7.16
CA ALA A 236 -21.55 5.55 5.71
C ALA A 236 -22.97 5.81 5.19
N PRO A 237 -23.18 6.12 3.90
CA PRO A 237 -24.52 6.30 3.35
C PRO A 237 -25.43 5.11 3.64
N GLY A 238 -26.53 5.35 4.36
CA GLY A 238 -27.52 4.33 4.73
C GLY A 238 -27.10 3.36 5.85
N ASN A 239 -25.92 3.54 6.47
CA ASN A 239 -25.43 2.68 7.54
C ASN A 239 -24.70 3.47 8.63
N GLY A 240 -24.73 2.98 9.86
CA GLY A 240 -23.99 3.56 10.97
C GLY A 240 -23.80 2.56 12.11
N ILE A 241 -22.64 2.64 12.75
CA ILE A 241 -22.28 1.80 13.90
C ILE A 241 -21.60 2.67 14.95
N ALA A 242 -21.97 2.50 16.21
CA ALA A 242 -21.27 3.07 17.34
C ALA A 242 -20.85 1.98 18.33
N PHE A 243 -19.68 2.14 18.93
CA PHE A 243 -19.25 1.36 20.10
C PHE A 243 -19.21 2.29 21.30
N VAL A 244 -19.91 1.95 22.36
CA VAL A 244 -19.94 2.69 23.62
C VAL A 244 -19.54 1.78 24.74
N GLY A 245 -18.50 2.13 25.51
CA GLY A 245 -17.97 1.20 26.52
C GLY A 245 -16.87 1.76 27.39
N SER A 246 -15.90 0.90 27.69
CA SER A 246 -14.83 1.21 28.63
C SER A 246 -13.46 1.47 27.97
N SER A 247 -13.25 1.11 26.69
CA SER A 247 -11.96 1.21 26.02
C SER A 247 -11.54 2.64 25.69
N ASN A 248 -10.43 3.09 26.23
CA ASN A 248 -9.73 4.29 25.78
C ASN A 248 -8.95 4.05 24.50
N LEU A 249 -8.46 5.10 23.86
CA LEU A 249 -7.57 4.98 22.70
C LEU A 249 -6.13 4.77 23.14
N SER A 250 -5.87 3.55 23.62
CA SER A 250 -4.57 3.06 24.09
C SER A 250 -4.33 1.63 23.62
N GLY A 251 -3.06 1.21 23.46
CA GLY A 251 -2.73 -0.13 22.99
C GLY A 251 -3.40 -1.23 23.81
N PRO A 252 -3.16 -1.31 25.14
CA PRO A 252 -3.77 -2.34 25.96
C PRO A 252 -5.29 -2.37 25.90
N ALA A 253 -5.97 -1.21 25.96
CA ALA A 253 -7.43 -1.16 25.93
C ALA A 253 -8.03 -1.61 24.58
N LEU A 254 -7.27 -1.50 23.50
CA LEU A 254 -7.71 -1.91 22.17
C LEU A 254 -7.41 -3.38 21.86
N THR A 255 -6.43 -4.02 22.54
CA THR A 255 -5.91 -5.36 22.16
C THR A 255 -5.88 -6.41 23.26
N GLU A 256 -5.59 -6.02 24.51
CA GLU A 256 -5.20 -7.01 25.54
C GLU A 256 -6.13 -7.04 26.77
N THR A 257 -6.63 -5.86 27.18
CA THR A 257 -7.41 -5.75 28.40
C THR A 257 -8.85 -6.22 28.20
N ILE A 258 -9.45 -6.72 29.30
CA ILE A 258 -10.89 -7.02 29.33
C ILE A 258 -11.63 -5.69 29.36
N GLU A 259 -12.28 -5.35 28.26
CA GLU A 259 -13.00 -4.10 28.07
C GLU A 259 -14.38 -4.40 27.47
N TRP A 260 -15.40 -3.77 27.99
CA TRP A 260 -16.75 -3.98 27.47
C TRP A 260 -17.17 -2.80 26.59
N ASN A 261 -17.43 -3.10 25.32
CA ASN A 261 -17.93 -2.12 24.37
C ASN A 261 -19.21 -2.64 23.71
N TYR A 262 -20.28 -1.92 23.87
CA TYR A 262 -21.59 -2.28 23.31
C TYR A 262 -21.75 -1.66 21.93
N LYS A 263 -22.07 -2.49 20.94
CA LYS A 263 -22.29 -2.10 19.54
C LYS A 263 -23.74 -1.67 19.35
N VAL A 264 -23.95 -0.42 18.95
CA VAL A 264 -25.24 0.17 18.56
C VAL A 264 -25.24 0.38 17.04
N VAL A 265 -26.30 -0.04 16.35
CA VAL A 265 -26.45 0.08 14.90
C VAL A 265 -27.52 1.12 14.54
N ALA A 266 -27.38 1.75 13.37
CA ALA A 266 -28.30 2.82 12.93
C ALA A 266 -29.76 2.39 12.78
N ASP A 267 -30.04 1.10 12.61
CA ASP A 267 -31.42 0.56 12.55
C ASP A 267 -32.16 0.73 13.88
N GLU A 268 -31.45 0.89 14.98
CA GLU A 268 -31.98 1.24 16.30
C GLU A 268 -32.10 2.75 16.43
N ARG A 269 -33.07 3.32 15.74
CA ARG A 269 -33.22 4.78 15.49
C ARG A 269 -33.00 5.66 16.70
N ALA A 270 -33.48 5.29 17.90
CA ALA A 270 -33.35 6.12 19.10
C ALA A 270 -31.88 6.14 19.61
N GLY A 271 -31.29 5.00 19.94
CA GLY A 271 -29.99 4.95 20.62
C GLY A 271 -28.84 5.48 19.79
N PHE A 272 -28.77 5.17 18.49
CA PHE A 272 -27.71 5.67 17.63
C PHE A 272 -27.79 7.18 17.43
N SER A 273 -29.00 7.74 17.26
CA SER A 273 -29.22 9.18 17.12
C SER A 273 -28.89 9.97 18.39
N GLU A 274 -29.17 9.38 19.57
CA GLU A 274 -28.84 9.98 20.86
C GLU A 274 -27.31 10.04 21.07
N ILE A 275 -26.57 9.00 20.65
CA ILE A 275 -25.10 8.98 20.72
C ILE A 275 -24.51 10.08 19.86
N ILE A 276 -25.00 10.24 18.62
CA ILE A 276 -24.56 11.32 17.71
C ILE A 276 -24.85 12.68 18.33
N ALA A 277 -26.08 12.92 18.80
CA ALA A 277 -26.47 14.19 19.39
C ALA A 277 -25.60 14.54 20.61
N SER A 278 -25.34 13.55 21.48
CA SER A 278 -24.46 13.73 22.65
C SER A 278 -23.02 14.07 22.23
N PHE A 279 -22.51 13.43 21.17
CA PHE A 279 -21.19 13.76 20.63
C PHE A 279 -21.16 15.20 20.09
N GLU A 280 -22.16 15.63 19.31
CA GLU A 280 -22.24 16.98 18.76
C GLU A 280 -22.27 18.02 19.87
N ASP A 281 -23.09 17.81 20.91
CA ASP A 281 -23.23 18.73 22.04
C ASP A 281 -21.87 18.92 22.76
N ILE A 282 -21.16 17.85 23.03
CA ILE A 282 -19.85 17.91 23.71
C ILE A 282 -18.77 18.48 22.79
N PHE A 283 -18.78 18.11 21.50
CA PHE A 283 -17.81 18.59 20.53
C PHE A 283 -17.93 20.09 20.25
N ALA A 284 -19.15 20.64 20.36
CA ALA A 284 -19.45 22.06 20.23
C ALA A 284 -19.36 22.85 21.56
N ALA A 285 -19.13 22.17 22.68
CA ALA A 285 -19.10 22.80 24.01
C ALA A 285 -17.99 23.85 24.12
N GLN A 286 -18.20 24.92 24.91
CA GLN A 286 -17.20 25.98 25.16
C GLN A 286 -15.92 25.44 25.80
N ALA A 287 -15.99 24.34 26.58
CA ALA A 287 -14.84 23.67 27.18
C ALA A 287 -14.07 22.81 26.18
N THR A 288 -14.54 22.63 24.95
CA THR A 288 -13.89 21.84 23.90
C THR A 288 -13.09 22.77 23.00
N VAL A 289 -11.78 22.70 23.11
CA VAL A 289 -10.82 23.53 22.39
C VAL A 289 -10.05 22.72 21.36
N ARG A 290 -9.49 23.39 20.34
CA ARG A 290 -8.68 22.72 19.34
C ARG A 290 -7.33 22.33 19.93
N ALA A 291 -6.90 21.08 19.71
CA ALA A 291 -5.59 20.59 20.12
C ALA A 291 -4.49 21.05 19.14
N ASP A 292 -4.30 22.37 19.01
CA ASP A 292 -3.19 22.90 18.19
C ASP A 292 -1.87 22.86 18.94
N GLU A 293 -0.77 23.19 18.27
CA GLU A 293 0.56 23.11 18.86
C GLU A 293 0.73 24.07 20.05
N ALA A 294 0.06 25.23 20.04
CA ALA A 294 0.13 26.18 21.13
C ALA A 294 -0.52 25.60 22.40
N TRP A 295 -1.71 25.02 22.25
CA TRP A 295 -2.39 24.31 23.33
C TRP A 295 -1.59 23.12 23.85
N ILE A 296 -1.02 22.32 22.92
CA ILE A 296 -0.22 21.12 23.28
C ILE A 296 1.03 21.52 24.08
N CYS A 297 1.74 22.58 23.69
CA CYS A 297 2.91 23.08 24.43
C CYS A 297 2.52 23.59 25.81
N GLU A 298 1.41 24.31 25.94
CA GLU A 298 0.90 24.79 27.25
C GLU A 298 0.49 23.61 28.14
N TYR A 299 -0.20 22.62 27.57
CA TYR A 299 -0.57 21.41 28.28
C TYR A 299 0.66 20.62 28.72
N GLU A 300 1.63 20.41 27.86
CA GLU A 300 2.88 19.72 28.18
C GLU A 300 3.67 20.39 29.32
N ALA A 301 3.69 21.72 29.34
CA ALA A 301 4.36 22.51 30.38
C ALA A 301 3.67 22.39 31.76
N ARG A 302 2.34 22.30 31.79
CA ARG A 302 1.56 22.20 33.04
C ARG A 302 1.27 20.75 33.49
N ARG A 303 1.46 19.79 32.61
CA ARG A 303 1.15 18.36 32.82
C ARG A 303 2.03 17.78 33.94
N VAL A 304 1.36 17.26 34.96
CA VAL A 304 2.03 16.47 35.99
C VAL A 304 1.97 15.00 35.55
N GLN A 305 3.13 14.36 35.40
CA GLN A 305 3.13 12.94 35.03
C GLN A 305 2.40 12.15 36.12
N PRO A 306 1.31 11.44 35.79
CA PRO A 306 0.55 10.71 36.78
C PRO A 306 1.41 9.65 37.48
N ASP A 307 1.31 9.56 38.78
CA ASP A 307 1.93 8.47 39.54
C ASP A 307 1.06 7.20 39.41
N TRP A 308 1.35 6.40 38.39
CA TRP A 308 0.60 5.22 37.96
C TRP A 308 0.62 4.04 38.94
N ARG A 309 1.25 4.19 40.09
CA ARG A 309 1.23 3.14 41.11
C ARG A 309 -0.15 2.87 41.71
N ALA A 310 -1.10 3.78 41.44
CA ALA A 310 -2.47 3.72 41.95
C ALA A 310 -3.56 3.54 40.83
N ALA A 311 -3.23 3.51 39.54
CA ALA A 311 -4.18 3.38 38.46
C ALA A 311 -3.84 2.17 37.57
N GLU A 312 -4.84 1.37 37.25
CA GLU A 312 -4.83 0.11 36.47
C GLU A 312 -4.42 0.26 35.00
N VAL A 313 -3.65 1.26 34.61
CA VAL A 313 -3.14 1.40 33.26
C VAL A 313 -1.72 0.85 33.23
N ALA A 314 -1.53 -0.31 32.60
CA ALA A 314 -0.22 -0.90 32.39
C ALA A 314 0.71 0.14 31.76
N LYS A 315 1.87 0.38 32.36
CA LYS A 315 2.91 1.24 31.78
C LYS A 315 3.31 0.65 30.44
N GLU A 316 2.95 1.31 29.35
CA GLU A 316 3.54 0.99 28.07
C GLU A 316 5.05 1.31 28.15
N PRO A 317 5.93 0.36 27.82
CA PRO A 317 7.34 0.68 27.73
C PRO A 317 7.51 1.77 26.65
N PRO A 318 8.24 2.85 26.95
CA PRO A 318 8.51 3.86 25.93
C PRO A 318 9.16 3.18 24.74
N LEU A 319 8.78 3.59 23.52
CA LEU A 319 9.46 3.12 22.33
C LEU A 319 10.97 3.37 22.49
N PRO A 320 11.81 2.38 22.17
CA PRO A 320 13.26 2.60 22.19
C PRO A 320 13.60 3.78 21.27
N ALA A 321 14.46 4.66 21.74
CA ALA A 321 14.95 5.77 20.93
C ALA A 321 15.54 5.23 19.64
N ALA A 322 15.23 5.89 18.52
CA ALA A 322 15.83 5.53 17.25
C ALA A 322 17.34 5.81 17.31
N VAL A 323 18.15 4.81 16.99
CA VAL A 323 19.62 4.88 17.00
C VAL A 323 20.14 4.65 15.59
N PRO A 324 21.06 5.51 15.09
CA PRO A 324 21.65 5.31 13.76
C PRO A 324 22.54 4.06 13.75
N HIS A 325 22.37 3.20 12.72
CA HIS A 325 23.23 2.05 12.50
C HIS A 325 24.61 2.44 11.91
N ALA A 326 25.54 1.51 11.82
CA ALA A 326 26.94 1.77 11.47
C ALA A 326 27.11 2.60 10.18
N LEU A 327 26.43 2.27 9.09
CA LEU A 327 26.52 3.03 7.82
C LEU A 327 25.92 4.44 7.97
N GLN A 328 24.85 4.61 8.74
CA GLN A 328 24.29 5.93 9.03
C GLN A 328 25.25 6.76 9.91
N GLN A 329 25.90 6.15 10.89
CA GLN A 329 26.93 6.83 11.71
C GLN A 329 28.09 7.32 10.85
N ALA A 330 28.58 6.48 9.91
CA ALA A 330 29.61 6.87 8.97
C ALA A 330 29.17 8.02 8.06
N ALA A 331 27.95 7.98 7.53
CA ALA A 331 27.38 9.05 6.72
C ALA A 331 27.20 10.36 7.52
N LEU A 332 26.75 10.27 8.78
CA LEU A 332 26.63 11.43 9.69
C LEU A 332 28.00 12.06 9.96
N ALA A 333 29.02 11.24 10.17
CA ALA A 333 30.40 11.74 10.35
C ALA A 333 30.92 12.43 9.08
N ALA A 334 30.68 11.85 7.89
CA ALA A 334 31.02 12.46 6.61
C ALA A 334 30.30 13.79 6.37
N LEU A 335 29.00 13.88 6.73
CA LEU A 335 28.22 15.13 6.67
C LEU A 335 28.76 16.23 7.60
N VAL A 336 29.28 15.87 8.76
CA VAL A 336 29.98 16.82 9.64
C VAL A 336 31.28 17.28 9.01
N GLY A 337 32.11 16.36 8.51
CA GLY A 337 33.39 16.66 7.87
C GLY A 337 33.23 17.61 6.69
N THR A 338 32.28 17.30 5.78
CA THR A 338 32.06 18.13 4.58
C THR A 338 31.63 19.57 4.90
N ARG A 339 30.82 19.77 5.96
CA ARG A 339 30.49 21.13 6.44
C ARG A 339 31.68 21.86 7.07
N GLN A 340 32.54 21.13 7.75
CA GLN A 340 33.81 21.72 8.29
C GLN A 340 34.78 22.13 7.19
N GLU A 341 34.76 21.42 6.06
CA GLU A 341 35.52 21.78 4.84
C GLU A 341 34.92 22.98 4.10
N GLY A 342 33.76 23.48 4.53
CA GLY A 342 33.10 24.66 3.99
C GLY A 342 32.10 24.42 2.84
N PHE A 343 31.75 23.18 2.56
CA PHE A 343 30.69 22.89 1.58
C PHE A 343 29.32 23.27 2.14
N SER A 344 28.49 23.89 1.29
CA SER A 344 27.09 24.26 1.60
C SER A 344 26.07 23.34 0.94
N ALA A 345 26.52 22.33 0.18
CA ALA A 345 25.66 21.30 -0.41
C ALA A 345 26.40 19.96 -0.47
N GLY A 346 25.66 18.88 -0.44
CA GLY A 346 26.23 17.54 -0.57
C GLY A 346 25.19 16.49 -0.96
N LEU A 347 25.67 15.48 -1.70
CA LEU A 347 24.87 14.31 -2.11
C LEU A 347 25.22 13.12 -1.24
N VAL A 348 24.20 12.44 -0.73
CA VAL A 348 24.36 11.14 -0.08
C VAL A 348 23.57 10.09 -0.89
N VAL A 349 24.28 9.04 -1.29
CA VAL A 349 23.73 7.90 -2.02
C VAL A 349 23.62 6.72 -1.05
N LEU A 350 22.41 6.30 -0.76
CA LEU A 350 22.14 5.13 0.08
C LEU A 350 21.15 4.21 -0.60
N ALA A 351 21.49 2.95 -0.74
CA ALA A 351 20.59 1.95 -1.30
C ALA A 351 19.23 1.91 -0.57
N THR A 352 18.19 1.51 -1.28
CA THR A 352 16.86 1.35 -0.70
C THR A 352 16.92 0.37 0.49
N GLY A 353 16.30 0.74 1.60
CA GLY A 353 16.32 -0.07 2.84
C GLY A 353 17.37 0.37 3.87
N LEU A 354 18.41 1.14 3.49
CA LEU A 354 19.44 1.65 4.40
C LEU A 354 19.03 2.90 5.20
N GLY A 355 17.78 3.35 5.09
CA GLY A 355 17.23 4.38 5.95
C GLY A 355 17.67 5.82 5.65
N LYS A 356 17.64 6.24 4.35
CA LYS A 356 17.89 7.62 3.91
C LYS A 356 17.15 8.67 4.73
N THR A 357 15.86 8.48 4.91
CA THR A 357 15.01 9.42 5.65
C THR A 357 15.36 9.48 7.13
N TRP A 358 15.76 8.35 7.74
CA TRP A 358 16.29 8.33 9.11
C TRP A 358 17.60 9.10 9.23
N LEU A 359 18.52 8.93 8.26
CA LEU A 359 19.76 9.69 8.22
C LEU A 359 19.51 11.20 8.27
N SER A 360 18.59 11.68 7.41
CA SER A 360 18.24 13.10 7.38
C SER A 360 17.56 13.58 8.66
N ALA A 361 16.75 12.75 9.30
CA ALA A 361 16.14 13.07 10.58
C ALA A 361 17.19 13.23 11.68
N PHE A 362 18.16 12.31 11.78
CA PHE A 362 19.27 12.41 12.74
C PHE A 362 20.17 13.61 12.47
N ASP A 363 20.54 13.85 11.20
CA ASP A 363 21.42 14.99 10.86
C ASP A 363 20.73 16.35 11.07
N SER A 364 19.40 16.38 10.96
CA SER A 364 18.60 17.59 11.21
C SER A 364 18.54 18.00 12.69
N ASP A 365 18.87 17.10 13.62
CA ASP A 365 18.80 17.36 15.07
C ASP A 365 20.10 17.99 15.59
N ARG A 366 20.43 19.14 15.02
CA ARG A 366 21.61 19.94 15.38
C ARG A 366 21.21 21.35 15.77
N SER A 367 21.92 21.96 16.70
CA SER A 367 21.64 23.30 17.20
C SER A 367 21.73 24.40 16.12
N GLU A 368 22.54 24.18 15.08
CA GLU A 368 22.69 25.09 13.94
C GLU A 368 21.49 25.07 12.99
N PHE A 369 20.64 24.00 13.00
CA PHE A 369 19.50 23.82 12.11
C PHE A 369 18.18 24.06 12.84
N ARG A 370 17.84 25.33 13.00
CA ARG A 370 16.60 25.73 13.70
C ARG A 370 15.38 25.53 12.83
N ARG A 371 15.49 25.78 11.53
CA ARG A 371 14.39 25.68 10.58
C ARG A 371 14.79 24.80 9.41
N VAL A 372 14.10 23.64 9.26
CA VAL A 372 14.43 22.59 8.31
C VAL A 372 13.29 22.45 7.30
N LEU A 373 13.64 22.35 6.02
CA LEU A 373 12.71 22.03 4.93
C LEU A 373 13.01 20.64 4.37
N PHE A 374 12.03 19.76 4.39
CA PHE A 374 12.07 18.45 3.71
C PHE A 374 11.19 18.50 2.47
N VAL A 375 11.75 18.14 1.31
CA VAL A 375 11.07 18.22 0.02
C VAL A 375 11.02 16.85 -0.63
N ALA A 376 9.82 16.42 -1.04
CA ALA A 376 9.61 15.19 -1.80
C ALA A 376 8.49 15.36 -2.84
N HIS A 377 8.44 14.46 -3.82
CA HIS A 377 7.46 14.56 -4.90
C HIS A 377 6.15 13.81 -4.63
N ARG A 378 6.13 12.89 -3.66
CA ARG A 378 4.95 12.10 -3.27
C ARG A 378 4.55 12.34 -1.83
N GLU A 379 3.24 12.35 -1.58
CA GLU A 379 2.70 12.53 -0.23
C GLU A 379 3.04 11.35 0.69
N GLU A 380 3.16 10.15 0.16
CA GLU A 380 3.55 8.96 0.92
C GLU A 380 4.96 9.09 1.50
N ILE A 381 5.89 9.66 0.73
CA ILE A 381 7.27 9.92 1.20
C ILE A 381 7.24 10.98 2.30
N LEU A 382 6.44 12.05 2.13
CA LEU A 382 6.29 13.08 3.16
C LEU A 382 5.70 12.49 4.46
N ASN A 383 4.69 11.62 4.36
CA ASN A 383 4.08 10.96 5.51
C ASN A 383 5.09 10.09 6.26
N GLN A 384 5.85 9.26 5.52
CA GLN A 384 6.90 8.43 6.12
C GLN A 384 8.02 9.26 6.74
N ALA A 385 8.40 10.37 6.09
CA ALA A 385 9.40 11.28 6.62
C ALA A 385 8.91 11.92 7.92
N ILE A 386 7.67 12.41 7.97
CA ILE A 386 7.04 12.97 9.18
C ILE A 386 7.09 11.95 10.32
N ASP A 387 6.69 10.70 10.08
CA ASP A 387 6.72 9.65 11.10
C ASP A 387 8.16 9.39 11.63
N ASN A 388 9.16 9.38 10.77
CA ASN A 388 10.57 9.18 11.14
C ASN A 388 11.11 10.38 11.92
N PHE A 389 10.85 11.61 11.45
CA PHE A 389 11.26 12.83 12.12
C PHE A 389 10.55 13.00 13.47
N ARG A 390 9.28 12.64 13.59
CA ARG A 390 8.54 12.65 14.88
C ARG A 390 9.20 11.72 15.90
N ARG A 391 9.73 10.56 15.46
CA ARG A 391 10.43 9.61 16.33
C ARG A 391 11.83 10.10 16.70
N ALA A 392 12.56 10.76 15.78
CA ALA A 392 13.89 11.31 16.06
C ALA A 392 13.82 12.60 16.88
N ARG A 393 12.80 13.44 16.61
CA ARG A 393 12.59 14.75 17.22
C ARG A 393 11.16 14.90 17.75
N PRO A 394 10.80 14.22 18.84
CA PRO A 394 9.40 14.10 19.30
C PRO A 394 8.73 15.45 19.60
N ASN A 395 9.48 16.43 20.06
CA ASN A 395 9.00 17.74 20.50
C ASN A 395 9.10 18.83 19.43
N ALA A 396 9.60 18.51 18.23
CA ALA A 396 9.68 19.51 17.17
C ALA A 396 8.29 19.82 16.60
N SER A 397 8.04 21.12 16.33
CA SER A 397 6.84 21.51 15.61
C SER A 397 6.94 21.08 14.15
N ILE A 398 5.93 20.39 13.64
CA ILE A 398 5.84 19.91 12.26
C ILE A 398 4.80 20.72 11.50
N GLY A 399 5.21 21.21 10.33
CA GLY A 399 4.37 21.87 9.36
C GLY A 399 4.30 21.10 8.06
N ARG A 400 3.26 21.34 7.28
CA ARG A 400 3.05 20.71 5.98
C ARG A 400 2.61 21.71 4.93
N LEU A 401 3.18 21.60 3.73
CA LEU A 401 2.82 22.36 2.54
C LEU A 401 2.62 21.39 1.37
N ALA A 402 1.44 20.78 1.29
CA ALA A 402 1.05 19.84 0.24
C ALA A 402 -0.44 19.94 -0.03
N ALA A 403 -0.86 19.74 -1.28
CA ALA A 403 -2.27 19.78 -1.72
C ALA A 403 -3.07 20.94 -1.09
N SER A 404 -4.00 20.65 -0.18
CA SER A 404 -4.84 21.62 0.53
C SER A 404 -4.26 22.12 1.85
N GLU A 405 -3.21 21.48 2.37
CA GLU A 405 -2.63 21.80 3.66
C GLU A 405 -1.56 22.88 3.56
N ARG A 406 -1.60 23.88 4.46
CA ARG A 406 -0.75 25.07 4.44
C ARG A 406 -0.29 25.51 5.84
N LYS A 407 0.06 24.55 6.68
CA LYS A 407 0.67 24.83 8.00
C LYS A 407 2.17 25.04 7.80
N VAL A 408 2.58 26.28 7.60
CA VAL A 408 3.96 26.60 7.21
C VAL A 408 4.83 27.16 8.35
N ASP A 409 4.23 27.51 9.48
CA ASP A 409 4.91 28.07 10.64
C ASP A 409 5.30 26.94 11.61
N ALA A 410 6.46 26.31 11.31
CA ALA A 410 6.98 25.20 12.09
C ALA A 410 8.51 25.11 11.93
N ASN A 411 9.16 24.44 12.88
CA ASN A 411 10.61 24.19 12.83
C ASN A 411 10.97 23.20 11.72
N LEU A 412 10.12 22.20 11.51
CA LEU A 412 10.26 21.19 10.45
C LEU A 412 9.11 21.36 9.46
N LEU A 413 9.40 21.83 8.26
CA LEU A 413 8.42 21.96 7.18
C LEU A 413 8.60 20.85 6.16
N PHE A 414 7.55 20.08 5.91
CA PHE A 414 7.47 19.04 4.89
C PHE A 414 6.67 19.56 3.69
N ALA A 415 7.28 19.63 2.52
CA ALA A 415 6.66 20.24 1.35
C ALA A 415 6.67 19.30 0.12
N SER A 416 5.54 19.23 -0.60
CA SER A 416 5.56 18.61 -1.91
C SER A 416 6.15 19.56 -2.94
N VAL A 417 6.99 19.01 -3.82
CA VAL A 417 7.63 19.78 -4.92
C VAL A 417 6.56 20.50 -5.75
N GLN A 418 5.46 19.83 -6.09
CA GLN A 418 4.38 20.37 -6.93
C GLN A 418 3.71 21.58 -6.30
N THR A 419 3.62 21.62 -4.97
CA THR A 419 3.01 22.75 -4.26
C THR A 419 4.03 23.86 -4.04
N LEU A 420 5.20 23.55 -3.50
CA LEU A 420 6.20 24.54 -3.14
C LEU A 420 6.79 25.28 -4.37
N SER A 421 6.99 24.58 -5.51
CA SER A 421 7.53 25.17 -6.74
C SER A 421 6.62 26.21 -7.42
N ARG A 422 5.36 26.34 -6.96
CA ARG A 422 4.48 27.39 -7.46
C ARG A 422 4.91 28.75 -6.90
N THR A 423 5.08 29.73 -7.77
CA THR A 423 5.57 31.08 -7.42
C THR A 423 4.81 31.71 -6.25
N GLN A 424 3.47 31.53 -6.20
CA GLN A 424 2.62 32.06 -5.12
C GLN A 424 2.90 31.43 -3.74
N HIS A 425 3.54 30.25 -3.67
CA HIS A 425 3.93 29.61 -2.42
C HIS A 425 5.39 29.89 -2.08
N LEU A 426 6.25 29.80 -3.08
CA LEU A 426 7.69 30.03 -2.93
C LEU A 426 7.98 31.46 -2.44
N SER A 427 7.31 32.47 -3.03
CA SER A 427 7.49 33.90 -2.67
C SER A 427 6.99 34.29 -1.25
N LYS A 428 6.34 33.37 -0.53
CA LYS A 428 5.95 33.60 0.86
C LYS A 428 7.10 33.43 1.85
N PHE A 429 8.19 32.81 1.42
CA PHE A 429 9.36 32.57 2.23
C PHE A 429 10.49 33.51 1.78
N ASP A 430 11.22 34.03 2.73
CA ASP A 430 12.49 34.65 2.45
C ASP A 430 13.49 33.58 1.97
N PRO A 431 14.37 33.84 1.00
CA PRO A 431 15.39 32.87 0.56
C PRO A 431 16.23 32.26 1.68
N ALA A 432 16.49 32.98 2.75
CA ALA A 432 17.26 32.52 3.92
C ALA A 432 16.38 31.89 5.03
N THR A 433 15.11 31.60 4.77
CA THR A 433 14.17 31.10 5.79
C THR A 433 14.61 29.77 6.40
N PHE A 434 15.21 28.89 5.62
CA PHE A 434 15.58 27.53 6.06
C PHE A 434 17.09 27.41 6.22
N ASP A 435 17.52 26.96 7.39
CA ASP A 435 18.94 26.65 7.65
C ASP A 435 19.39 25.38 6.92
N TYR A 436 18.49 24.41 6.82
CA TYR A 436 18.76 23.09 6.25
C TYR A 436 17.64 22.68 5.30
N ILE A 437 18.00 22.31 4.07
CA ILE A 437 17.07 21.80 3.07
C ILE A 437 17.47 20.39 2.72
N ILE A 438 16.52 19.47 2.79
CA ILE A 438 16.66 18.07 2.46
C ILE A 438 15.77 17.79 1.25
N ILE A 439 16.35 17.25 0.19
CA ILE A 439 15.61 16.84 -1.00
C ILE A 439 15.75 15.32 -1.12
N ASP A 440 14.63 14.62 -0.89
CA ASP A 440 14.57 13.18 -1.07
C ASP A 440 14.32 12.83 -2.54
N GLU A 441 14.77 11.64 -2.96
CA GLU A 441 14.81 11.18 -4.34
C GLU A 441 15.45 12.23 -5.28
N PHE A 442 16.65 12.65 -4.91
CA PHE A 442 17.40 13.73 -5.55
C PHE A 442 17.70 13.49 -7.04
N HIS A 443 17.55 12.25 -7.52
CA HIS A 443 17.63 11.95 -8.95
C HIS A 443 16.58 12.68 -9.80
N HIS A 444 15.54 13.27 -9.19
CA HIS A 444 14.58 14.17 -9.85
C HIS A 444 14.99 15.64 -9.83
N ALA A 445 16.11 16.00 -9.19
CA ALA A 445 16.49 17.40 -8.92
C ALA A 445 16.75 18.24 -10.18
N SER A 446 17.03 17.62 -11.32
CA SER A 446 17.17 18.29 -12.61
C SER A 446 15.87 18.85 -13.19
N ALA A 447 14.71 18.31 -12.76
CA ALA A 447 13.42 18.77 -13.24
C ALA A 447 13.19 20.25 -12.87
N ALA A 448 12.54 21.01 -13.77
CA ALA A 448 12.35 22.46 -13.61
C ALA A 448 11.65 22.85 -12.30
N THR A 449 10.81 21.98 -11.75
CA THR A 449 10.12 22.22 -10.48
C THR A 449 11.06 22.16 -9.28
N TYR A 450 12.00 21.21 -9.25
CA TYR A 450 13.04 21.13 -8.22
C TYR A 450 14.05 22.25 -8.34
N ARG A 451 14.49 22.56 -9.59
CA ARG A 451 15.41 23.65 -9.86
C ARG A 451 14.91 24.99 -9.31
N LYS A 452 13.61 25.29 -9.48
CA LYS A 452 13.01 26.52 -8.93
C LYS A 452 13.18 26.60 -7.40
N ILE A 453 13.09 25.50 -6.68
CA ILE A 453 13.22 25.44 -5.22
C ILE A 453 14.70 25.61 -4.83
N ILE A 454 15.59 24.84 -5.48
CA ILE A 454 17.04 24.84 -5.21
C ILE A 454 17.63 26.23 -5.49
N ASP A 455 17.28 26.84 -6.63
CA ASP A 455 17.82 28.14 -7.05
C ASP A 455 17.23 29.32 -6.24
N TYR A 456 16.06 29.13 -5.58
CA TYR A 456 15.42 30.18 -4.78
C TYR A 456 16.00 30.30 -3.39
N PHE A 457 16.16 29.17 -2.68
CA PHE A 457 16.58 29.19 -1.27
C PHE A 457 18.10 29.24 -1.11
N GLN A 458 18.54 29.83 0.01
CA GLN A 458 19.95 29.98 0.39
C GLN A 458 20.17 29.34 1.79
N PRO A 459 20.07 27.99 1.90
CA PRO A 459 20.28 27.33 3.19
C PRO A 459 21.75 27.35 3.62
N LYS A 460 22.01 27.12 4.89
CA LYS A 460 23.36 26.81 5.37
C LYS A 460 23.87 25.49 4.79
N PHE A 461 22.98 24.52 4.59
CA PHE A 461 23.33 23.27 3.94
C PHE A 461 22.16 22.70 3.15
N LEU A 462 22.43 22.24 1.93
CA LEU A 462 21.51 21.48 1.06
C LEU A 462 21.94 20.02 1.05
N LEU A 463 21.08 19.10 1.49
CA LEU A 463 21.29 17.66 1.42
C LEU A 463 20.44 17.05 0.31
N GLY A 464 21.09 16.48 -0.69
CA GLY A 464 20.48 15.57 -1.67
C GLY A 464 20.54 14.13 -1.17
N LEU A 465 19.40 13.42 -1.20
CA LEU A 465 19.31 11.99 -0.87
C LEU A 465 18.83 11.22 -2.10
N THR A 466 19.52 10.16 -2.47
CA THR A 466 19.08 9.25 -3.54
C THR A 466 19.49 7.82 -3.26
N ALA A 467 18.77 6.85 -3.87
CA ALA A 467 19.14 5.44 -3.82
C ALA A 467 20.11 5.05 -4.94
N THR A 468 20.14 5.83 -6.01
CA THR A 468 20.98 5.58 -7.19
C THR A 468 21.64 6.90 -7.64
N PRO A 469 22.92 6.89 -7.95
CA PRO A 469 23.60 8.06 -8.49
C PRO A 469 23.28 8.30 -9.97
N GLU A 470 22.73 7.29 -10.67
CA GLU A 470 22.49 7.33 -12.10
C GLU A 470 21.28 8.17 -12.49
N ARG A 471 21.38 8.82 -13.63
CA ARG A 471 20.34 9.69 -14.22
C ARG A 471 19.63 9.04 -15.40
N MET A 472 18.33 9.31 -15.49
CA MET A 472 17.54 9.00 -16.69
C MET A 472 17.73 10.00 -17.84
N ASP A 473 18.22 11.24 -17.56
CA ASP A 473 18.26 12.36 -18.52
C ASP A 473 19.65 12.93 -18.84
N GLY A 474 20.72 12.26 -18.37
CA GLY A 474 22.10 12.62 -18.68
C GLY A 474 22.63 13.93 -18.02
N GLY A 475 21.86 14.54 -17.14
CA GLY A 475 22.31 15.74 -16.43
C GLY A 475 23.15 15.44 -15.17
N ASP A 476 23.95 16.36 -14.69
CA ASP A 476 24.89 16.20 -13.59
C ASP A 476 24.27 16.55 -12.21
N LEU A 477 23.89 15.55 -11.41
CA LEU A 477 23.36 15.74 -10.06
C LEU A 477 24.43 16.28 -9.09
N LEU A 478 25.67 15.88 -9.29
CA LEU A 478 26.77 16.31 -8.45
C LEU A 478 27.02 17.80 -8.58
N ALA A 479 26.86 18.38 -9.79
CA ALA A 479 26.97 19.82 -10.00
C ALA A 479 25.99 20.62 -9.14
N LEU A 480 24.78 20.08 -8.86
CA LEU A 480 23.82 20.71 -7.95
C LEU A 480 24.24 20.65 -6.48
N CYS A 481 25.12 19.72 -6.15
CA CYS A 481 25.70 19.55 -4.83
C CYS A 481 27.17 19.98 -4.76
N GLN A 482 27.61 20.92 -5.61
CA GLN A 482 28.98 21.43 -5.64
C GLN A 482 30.04 20.35 -5.91
N GLU A 483 29.72 19.35 -6.75
CA GLU A 483 30.56 18.17 -7.02
C GLU A 483 30.88 17.34 -5.75
N ASN A 484 30.12 17.53 -4.68
CA ASN A 484 30.34 16.96 -3.37
C ASN A 484 29.51 15.69 -3.13
N LEU A 485 30.09 14.54 -3.44
CA LEU A 485 29.57 13.24 -3.02
C LEU A 485 30.07 12.96 -1.60
N VAL A 486 29.20 13.15 -0.62
CA VAL A 486 29.54 13.04 0.81
C VAL A 486 29.72 11.59 1.25
N PHE A 487 28.79 10.74 0.84
CA PHE A 487 28.78 9.34 1.24
C PHE A 487 28.00 8.48 0.24
N GLU A 488 28.49 7.27 0.01
CA GLU A 488 27.82 6.27 -0.84
C GLU A 488 27.83 4.91 -0.15
N ALA A 489 26.68 4.22 -0.15
CA ALA A 489 26.56 2.81 0.22
C ALA A 489 25.55 2.12 -0.67
N SER A 490 26.02 1.07 -1.31
CA SER A 490 25.29 0.22 -2.27
C SER A 490 24.47 -0.89 -1.59
N VAL A 491 23.71 -1.68 -2.36
CA VAL A 491 23.07 -2.91 -1.85
C VAL A 491 24.11 -3.92 -1.34
N PRO A 492 25.19 -4.19 -2.07
CA PRO A 492 26.31 -4.99 -1.56
C PRO A 492 26.85 -4.56 -0.21
N ASP A 493 27.08 -3.26 -0.01
CA ASP A 493 27.55 -2.73 1.27
C ASP A 493 26.54 -2.99 2.40
N GLY A 494 25.25 -2.83 2.10
CA GLY A 494 24.16 -3.09 3.05
C GLY A 494 24.05 -4.56 3.45
N VAL A 495 24.23 -5.47 2.51
CA VAL A 495 24.24 -6.92 2.76
C VAL A 495 25.50 -7.31 3.56
N SER A 496 26.67 -6.84 3.16
CA SER A 496 27.95 -7.10 3.84
C SER A 496 27.98 -6.56 5.27
N ALA A 497 27.30 -5.43 5.52
CA ALA A 497 27.15 -4.84 6.85
C ALA A 497 26.01 -5.50 7.69
N ASP A 498 25.41 -6.57 7.21
CA ASP A 498 24.27 -7.28 7.85
C ASP A 498 23.03 -6.39 8.14
N LEU A 499 22.83 -5.31 7.36
CA LEU A 499 21.71 -4.38 7.45
C LEU A 499 20.58 -4.74 6.47
N LEU A 500 20.92 -5.36 5.36
CA LEU A 500 19.98 -5.88 4.36
C LEU A 500 20.08 -7.40 4.34
N CYS A 501 18.97 -8.07 3.97
CA CYS A 501 19.01 -9.51 3.78
C CYS A 501 19.63 -9.84 2.40
N PRO A 502 20.35 -10.98 2.28
CA PRO A 502 20.77 -11.51 0.99
C PRO A 502 19.59 -11.71 0.03
N PHE A 503 19.87 -11.81 -1.25
CA PHE A 503 18.85 -12.00 -2.28
C PHE A 503 19.14 -13.17 -3.21
N GLN A 504 18.08 -13.73 -3.75
CA GLN A 504 18.12 -14.70 -4.85
C GLN A 504 17.28 -14.12 -6.00
N TYR A 505 17.92 -13.87 -7.12
CA TYR A 505 17.30 -13.30 -8.31
C TYR A 505 17.16 -14.36 -9.40
N TRP A 506 15.97 -14.46 -10.00
CA TRP A 506 15.67 -15.30 -11.14
C TRP A 506 15.16 -14.48 -12.31
N GLY A 507 15.92 -14.46 -13.40
CA GLY A 507 15.49 -13.92 -14.68
C GLY A 507 14.78 -15.01 -15.47
N VAL A 508 13.46 -14.88 -15.64
CA VAL A 508 12.62 -15.86 -16.35
C VAL A 508 12.17 -15.31 -17.71
N PRO A 509 12.04 -16.13 -18.76
CA PRO A 509 11.60 -15.64 -20.06
C PRO A 509 10.15 -15.18 -20.00
N ASP A 510 9.85 -14.03 -20.63
CA ASP A 510 8.48 -13.57 -20.80
C ASP A 510 7.86 -14.17 -22.06
N LEU A 511 6.63 -14.64 -21.96
CA LEU A 511 5.87 -15.21 -23.06
C LEU A 511 5.32 -14.14 -24.04
N VAL A 512 5.45 -12.86 -23.69
CA VAL A 512 4.92 -11.73 -24.46
C VAL A 512 5.89 -11.32 -25.56
N ASP A 513 5.39 -11.17 -26.77
CA ASP A 513 6.12 -10.52 -27.86
C ASP A 513 6.00 -8.98 -27.76
N TYR A 514 7.03 -8.34 -27.22
CA TYR A 514 7.09 -6.90 -27.04
C TYR A 514 7.45 -6.13 -28.33
N THR A 515 7.90 -6.79 -29.40
CA THR A 515 8.35 -6.13 -30.64
C THR A 515 7.22 -5.43 -31.38
N ASN A 516 5.99 -5.90 -31.22
CA ASN A 516 4.78 -5.37 -31.85
C ASN A 516 4.05 -4.33 -30.99
N ILE A 517 4.47 -4.09 -29.74
CA ILE A 517 3.84 -3.09 -28.87
C ILE A 517 4.44 -1.71 -29.19
N PRO A 518 3.61 -0.69 -29.49
CA PRO A 518 4.10 0.63 -29.83
C PRO A 518 4.98 1.22 -28.69
N TRP A 519 6.19 1.66 -29.09
CA TRP A 519 7.17 2.27 -28.19
C TRP A 519 7.37 3.73 -28.56
N ARG A 520 7.03 4.67 -27.66
CA ARG A 520 7.14 6.12 -27.87
C ARG A 520 7.60 6.80 -26.57
N ASN A 521 8.48 7.81 -26.67
CA ASN A 521 8.99 8.57 -25.52
C ASN A 521 9.57 7.67 -24.42
N ALA A 522 10.33 6.66 -24.81
CA ALA A 522 10.92 5.64 -23.91
C ALA A 522 9.89 4.86 -23.08
N ARG A 523 8.65 4.67 -23.59
CA ARG A 523 7.58 3.91 -22.93
C ARG A 523 6.77 3.10 -23.94
N PHE A 524 6.27 1.97 -23.50
CA PHE A 524 5.25 1.21 -24.22
C PHE A 524 3.89 1.91 -24.16
N ASP A 525 3.07 1.73 -25.18
CA ASP A 525 1.67 2.14 -25.12
C ASP A 525 0.97 1.40 -23.98
N PRO A 526 0.33 2.10 -22.99
CA PRO A 526 -0.21 1.46 -21.80
C PRO A 526 -1.37 0.51 -22.08
N THR A 527 -2.17 0.78 -23.12
CA THR A 527 -3.35 -0.03 -23.46
C THR A 527 -2.92 -1.32 -24.11
N GLU A 528 -2.06 -1.24 -25.13
CA GLU A 528 -1.52 -2.37 -25.86
C GLU A 528 -0.66 -3.25 -24.94
N LEU A 529 0.17 -2.64 -24.10
CA LEU A 529 0.95 -3.36 -23.08
C LEU A 529 0.02 -4.12 -22.13
N THR A 530 -1.03 -3.48 -21.61
CA THR A 530 -1.97 -4.13 -20.70
C THR A 530 -2.65 -5.33 -21.35
N ALA A 531 -3.07 -5.20 -22.63
CA ALA A 531 -3.67 -6.29 -23.38
C ALA A 531 -2.70 -7.46 -23.59
N ALA A 532 -1.43 -7.16 -23.86
CA ALA A 532 -0.41 -8.18 -24.10
C ALA A 532 -0.02 -8.95 -22.83
N VAL A 533 0.06 -8.28 -21.68
CA VAL A 533 0.53 -8.90 -20.41
C VAL A 533 -0.58 -9.51 -19.56
N ALA A 534 -1.83 -9.07 -19.70
CA ALA A 534 -2.97 -9.59 -18.96
C ALA A 534 -3.60 -10.81 -19.66
N THR A 535 -2.84 -11.89 -19.78
CA THR A 535 -3.24 -13.15 -20.44
C THR A 535 -3.19 -14.32 -19.48
N GLU A 536 -4.08 -15.29 -19.66
CA GLU A 536 -4.14 -16.50 -18.82
C GLU A 536 -2.85 -17.31 -18.86
N ALA A 537 -2.20 -17.43 -20.03
CA ALA A 537 -0.96 -18.17 -20.18
C ALA A 537 0.16 -17.53 -19.33
N ARG A 538 0.30 -16.20 -19.37
CA ARG A 538 1.30 -15.48 -18.59
C ARG A 538 0.99 -15.51 -17.09
N ALA A 539 -0.29 -15.39 -16.70
CA ALA A 539 -0.69 -15.51 -15.31
C ALA A 539 -0.48 -16.93 -14.75
N ALA A 540 -0.69 -17.95 -15.57
CA ALA A 540 -0.39 -19.34 -15.20
C ALA A 540 1.12 -19.56 -14.98
N ASN A 541 1.97 -19.03 -15.86
CA ASN A 541 3.42 -19.05 -15.69
C ASN A 541 3.85 -18.28 -14.41
N ALA A 542 3.27 -17.11 -14.15
CA ALA A 542 3.56 -16.34 -12.94
C ALA A 542 3.19 -17.11 -11.66
N LEU A 543 2.08 -17.81 -11.67
CA LEU A 543 1.66 -18.68 -10.57
C LEU A 543 2.58 -19.91 -10.41
N GLU A 544 3.04 -20.49 -11.51
CA GLU A 544 4.01 -21.57 -11.50
C GLU A 544 5.32 -21.12 -10.87
N GLN A 545 5.87 -19.98 -11.30
CA GLN A 545 7.09 -19.41 -10.73
C GLN A 545 6.93 -19.05 -9.25
N PHE A 546 5.77 -18.48 -8.87
CA PHE A 546 5.42 -18.20 -7.48
C PHE A 546 5.48 -19.46 -6.61
N ARG A 547 4.93 -20.57 -7.09
CA ARG A 547 4.93 -21.87 -6.39
C ARG A 547 6.29 -22.55 -6.41
N LYS A 548 6.98 -22.55 -7.55
CA LYS A 548 8.33 -23.13 -7.75
C LYS A 548 9.35 -22.55 -6.76
N HIS A 549 9.24 -21.25 -6.49
CA HIS A 549 10.14 -20.54 -5.58
C HIS A 549 9.60 -20.43 -4.15
N GLU A 550 8.51 -21.15 -3.80
CA GLU A 550 7.94 -21.19 -2.45
C GLU A 550 7.71 -19.79 -1.86
N ALA A 551 7.14 -18.90 -2.66
CA ALA A 551 6.82 -17.54 -2.23
C ALA A 551 5.68 -17.55 -1.20
N LYS A 552 5.79 -16.74 -0.15
CA LYS A 552 4.79 -16.70 0.96
C LYS A 552 4.21 -15.32 1.21
N ARG A 553 5.02 -14.27 1.12
CA ARG A 553 4.62 -12.88 1.32
C ARG A 553 5.16 -12.06 0.16
N CYS A 554 4.38 -12.00 -0.92
CA CYS A 554 4.81 -11.46 -2.19
C CYS A 554 4.20 -10.09 -2.49
N ILE A 555 5.02 -9.15 -2.97
CA ILE A 555 4.54 -7.98 -3.70
C ILE A 555 4.83 -8.18 -5.19
N ALA A 556 3.79 -8.07 -6.00
CA ALA A 556 3.87 -8.19 -7.45
C ALA A 556 3.60 -6.83 -8.12
N PHE A 557 4.53 -6.38 -8.97
CA PHE A 557 4.41 -5.09 -9.65
C PHE A 557 3.80 -5.26 -11.04
N CYS A 558 2.63 -4.67 -11.25
CA CYS A 558 1.86 -4.70 -12.48
C CYS A 558 1.99 -3.39 -13.28
N CYS A 559 1.68 -3.43 -14.59
CA CYS A 559 1.76 -2.26 -15.47
C CYS A 559 0.50 -1.38 -15.43
N SER A 560 -0.66 -1.91 -15.01
CA SER A 560 -1.93 -1.19 -14.96
C SER A 560 -2.88 -1.77 -13.90
N GLN A 561 -3.91 -0.99 -13.52
CA GLN A 561 -4.96 -1.43 -12.58
C GLN A 561 -5.69 -2.68 -13.09
N ARG A 562 -6.05 -2.71 -14.39
CA ARG A 562 -6.66 -3.88 -15.03
C ARG A 562 -5.78 -5.12 -14.94
N HIS A 563 -4.45 -4.96 -15.13
CA HIS A 563 -3.50 -6.07 -15.00
C HIS A 563 -3.43 -6.56 -13.55
N ALA A 564 -3.40 -5.65 -12.56
CA ALA A 564 -3.35 -6.02 -11.15
C ALA A 564 -4.62 -6.78 -10.70
N ASN A 565 -5.81 -6.27 -11.08
CA ASN A 565 -7.08 -6.95 -10.80
C ASN A 565 -7.14 -8.33 -11.45
N PHE A 566 -6.80 -8.42 -12.74
CA PHE A 566 -6.77 -9.69 -13.48
C PHE A 566 -5.86 -10.73 -12.79
N MET A 567 -4.66 -10.34 -12.37
CA MET A 567 -3.72 -11.23 -11.69
C MET A 567 -4.22 -11.67 -10.32
N ALA A 568 -4.81 -10.75 -9.54
CA ALA A 568 -5.39 -11.06 -8.24
C ALA A 568 -6.54 -12.08 -8.38
N ASP A 569 -7.45 -11.85 -9.32
CA ASP A 569 -8.56 -12.76 -9.59
C ASP A 569 -8.06 -14.13 -10.05
N PHE A 570 -7.06 -14.18 -10.93
CA PHE A 570 -6.48 -15.40 -11.44
C PHE A 570 -5.83 -16.25 -10.34
N PHE A 571 -5.10 -15.63 -9.42
CA PHE A 571 -4.43 -16.29 -8.30
C PHE A 571 -5.47 -16.77 -7.26
N ASN A 572 -6.47 -15.95 -6.92
CA ASN A 572 -7.56 -16.33 -6.02
C ASN A 572 -8.35 -17.52 -6.53
N ALA A 573 -8.67 -17.56 -7.83
CA ALA A 573 -9.36 -18.69 -8.45
C ALA A 573 -8.56 -20.01 -8.36
N ARG A 574 -7.25 -19.93 -8.05
CA ARG A 574 -6.34 -21.08 -7.91
C ARG A 574 -5.83 -21.31 -6.50
N GLY A 575 -6.50 -20.71 -5.51
CA GLY A 575 -6.30 -20.93 -4.09
C GLY A 575 -5.15 -20.15 -3.46
N VAL A 576 -4.60 -19.12 -4.15
CA VAL A 576 -3.60 -18.21 -3.57
C VAL A 576 -4.29 -16.93 -3.13
N ARG A 577 -4.27 -16.62 -1.85
CA ARG A 577 -4.95 -15.46 -1.26
C ARG A 577 -4.26 -14.16 -1.70
N SER A 578 -4.91 -13.41 -2.55
CA SER A 578 -4.34 -12.24 -3.18
C SER A 578 -5.33 -11.08 -3.32
N VAL A 579 -4.82 -9.87 -3.38
CA VAL A 579 -5.57 -8.63 -3.62
C VAL A 579 -4.83 -7.72 -4.58
N ALA A 580 -5.59 -6.82 -5.24
CA ALA A 580 -5.01 -5.74 -6.03
C ALA A 580 -5.07 -4.43 -5.23
N VAL A 581 -3.93 -3.69 -5.18
CA VAL A 581 -3.81 -2.39 -4.51
C VAL A 581 -3.31 -1.35 -5.50
N HIS A 582 -4.15 -0.36 -5.81
CA HIS A 582 -3.90 0.69 -6.79
C HIS A 582 -4.73 1.95 -6.49
N ALA A 583 -4.58 3.02 -7.27
CA ALA A 583 -5.29 4.29 -7.04
C ALA A 583 -6.76 4.30 -7.49
N GLY A 584 -7.28 3.22 -8.09
CA GLY A 584 -8.66 3.14 -8.56
C GLY A 584 -9.66 2.77 -7.46
N SER A 585 -10.95 2.96 -7.72
CA SER A 585 -12.05 2.69 -6.79
C SER A 585 -12.21 1.20 -6.40
N GLU A 586 -11.72 0.28 -7.24
CA GLU A 586 -11.77 -1.17 -7.00
C GLU A 586 -10.57 -1.69 -6.19
N SER A 587 -9.70 -0.80 -5.74
CA SER A 587 -8.52 -1.16 -4.93
C SER A 587 -8.92 -1.71 -3.57
N ALA A 588 -8.24 -2.76 -3.12
CA ALA A 588 -8.29 -3.14 -1.71
C ALA A 588 -7.68 -2.03 -0.82
N PRO A 589 -8.12 -1.88 0.44
CA PRO A 589 -7.56 -0.92 1.39
C PRO A 589 -6.07 -1.19 1.64
N ARG A 590 -5.24 -0.16 1.47
CA ARG A 590 -3.78 -0.31 1.48
C ARG A 590 -3.23 -0.80 2.83
N ALA A 591 -3.62 -0.13 3.94
CA ALA A 591 -3.11 -0.47 5.27
C ALA A 591 -3.51 -1.88 5.69
N THR A 592 -4.79 -2.23 5.48
CA THR A 592 -5.32 -3.58 5.76
C THR A 592 -4.58 -4.64 4.94
N SER A 593 -4.38 -4.41 3.63
CA SER A 593 -3.70 -5.37 2.76
C SER A 593 -2.24 -5.61 3.19
N LEU A 594 -1.53 -4.56 3.60
CA LEU A 594 -0.16 -4.68 4.11
C LEU A 594 -0.10 -5.42 5.46
N GLN A 595 -1.06 -5.15 6.34
CA GLN A 595 -1.18 -5.86 7.62
C GLN A 595 -1.48 -7.35 7.41
N GLN A 596 -2.41 -7.68 6.50
CA GLN A 596 -2.75 -9.05 6.14
C GLN A 596 -1.61 -9.79 5.43
N LEU A 597 -0.82 -9.11 4.61
CA LEU A 597 0.40 -9.69 4.04
C LEU A 597 1.45 -9.96 5.13
N ALA A 598 1.62 -9.05 6.08
CA ALA A 598 2.56 -9.21 7.19
C ALA A 598 2.17 -10.36 8.12
N SER A 599 0.87 -10.53 8.43
CA SER A 599 0.34 -11.65 9.24
C SER A 599 0.34 -12.98 8.49
N GLY A 600 0.38 -12.98 7.14
CA GLY A 600 0.26 -14.16 6.30
C GLY A 600 -1.19 -14.55 5.99
N GLU A 601 -2.16 -13.69 6.29
CA GLU A 601 -3.55 -13.83 5.82
C GLU A 601 -3.65 -13.66 4.31
N LEU A 602 -2.82 -12.79 3.73
CA LEU A 602 -2.59 -12.69 2.30
C LEU A 602 -1.22 -13.25 1.95
N GLU A 603 -1.11 -13.81 0.74
CA GLU A 603 0.12 -14.34 0.17
C GLU A 603 0.70 -13.40 -0.89
N VAL A 604 -0.17 -12.67 -1.63
CA VAL A 604 0.27 -11.76 -2.70
C VAL A 604 -0.52 -10.46 -2.70
N ILE A 605 0.18 -9.36 -2.87
CA ILE A 605 -0.42 -8.07 -3.25
C ILE A 605 0.05 -7.71 -4.66
N PHE A 606 -0.88 -7.60 -5.60
CA PHE A 606 -0.64 -7.06 -6.93
C PHE A 606 -0.79 -5.54 -6.91
N SER A 607 0.27 -4.81 -7.28
CA SER A 607 0.29 -3.36 -7.13
C SER A 607 0.65 -2.63 -8.42
N VAL A 608 0.11 -1.42 -8.55
CA VAL A 608 0.49 -0.46 -9.61
C VAL A 608 0.99 0.81 -8.95
N ASP A 609 2.29 1.07 -9.05
CA ASP A 609 3.01 2.26 -8.58
C ASP A 609 2.86 2.64 -7.09
N MET A 610 1.87 2.08 -6.37
CA MET A 610 1.57 2.42 -4.97
C MET A 610 2.67 1.99 -3.98
N PHE A 611 3.45 0.98 -4.33
CA PHE A 611 4.47 0.38 -3.47
C PHE A 611 5.90 0.55 -4.01
N ASN A 612 6.09 1.34 -5.07
CA ASN A 612 7.43 1.69 -5.53
C ASN A 612 8.21 2.46 -4.45
N GLU A 613 7.50 3.30 -3.66
CA GLU A 613 8.06 4.16 -2.63
C GLU A 613 7.16 4.20 -1.38
N GLY A 614 7.72 4.55 -0.21
CA GLY A 614 6.93 4.82 1.00
C GLY A 614 6.28 3.60 1.68
N VAL A 615 6.74 2.38 1.45
CA VAL A 615 6.23 1.17 2.11
C VAL A 615 7.29 0.55 3.00
N ASP A 616 6.90 0.25 4.23
CA ASP A 616 7.71 -0.44 5.20
C ASP A 616 7.04 -1.75 5.64
N VAL A 617 7.30 -2.84 4.92
CA VAL A 617 6.87 -4.19 5.31
C VAL A 617 8.09 -5.13 5.29
N PRO A 618 8.82 -5.25 6.39
CA PRO A 618 10.03 -6.07 6.49
C PRO A 618 9.80 -7.55 6.14
N ASN A 619 8.59 -8.07 6.38
CA ASN A 619 8.26 -9.48 6.19
C ASN A 619 8.07 -9.91 4.72
N ILE A 620 8.19 -9.01 3.74
CA ILE A 620 8.16 -9.39 2.32
C ILE A 620 9.33 -10.31 2.03
N ASP A 621 9.05 -11.52 1.58
CA ASP A 621 10.07 -12.52 1.20
C ASP A 621 10.23 -12.64 -0.32
N THR A 622 9.26 -12.16 -1.10
CA THR A 622 9.27 -12.30 -2.55
C THR A 622 8.82 -11.02 -3.25
N VAL A 623 9.53 -10.65 -4.31
CA VAL A 623 9.14 -9.59 -5.25
C VAL A 623 8.95 -10.22 -6.63
N LEU A 624 7.79 -10.00 -7.24
CA LEU A 624 7.44 -10.48 -8.56
C LEU A 624 7.32 -9.29 -9.52
N MET A 625 8.25 -9.18 -10.47
CA MET A 625 8.34 -8.06 -11.40
C MET A 625 7.61 -8.36 -12.71
N LEU A 626 6.28 -8.15 -12.74
CA LEU A 626 5.41 -8.48 -13.89
C LEU A 626 5.32 -7.36 -14.93
N ARG A 627 5.95 -6.22 -14.70
CA ARG A 627 5.96 -5.12 -15.67
C ARG A 627 7.32 -5.00 -16.35
N PRO A 628 7.37 -4.63 -17.64
CA PRO A 628 8.62 -4.13 -18.21
C PRO A 628 8.98 -2.83 -17.48
N THR A 629 10.16 -2.79 -16.88
CA THR A 629 10.64 -1.62 -16.15
C THR A 629 11.63 -0.88 -17.04
N GLU A 630 11.36 0.39 -17.29
CA GLU A 630 12.10 1.23 -18.25
C GLU A 630 13.22 2.05 -17.58
N SER A 631 13.36 1.91 -16.24
CA SER A 631 14.28 2.70 -15.41
C SER A 631 14.97 1.83 -14.36
N THR A 632 16.31 1.91 -14.30
CA THR A 632 17.12 1.30 -13.23
C THR A 632 16.65 1.79 -11.85
N VAL A 633 16.29 3.06 -11.73
CA VAL A 633 15.79 3.63 -10.46
C VAL A 633 14.52 2.94 -9.98
N ILE A 634 13.50 2.82 -10.86
CA ILE A 634 12.24 2.15 -10.51
C ILE A 634 12.49 0.68 -10.19
N TRP A 635 13.35 0.01 -10.97
CA TRP A 635 13.71 -1.37 -10.73
C TRP A 635 14.36 -1.54 -9.34
N MET A 636 15.36 -0.69 -9.00
CA MET A 636 16.02 -0.71 -7.70
C MET A 636 15.07 -0.36 -6.54
N GLN A 637 14.11 0.53 -6.76
CA GLN A 637 13.07 0.83 -5.77
C GLN A 637 12.15 -0.37 -5.51
N GLN A 638 11.73 -1.08 -6.56
CA GLN A 638 10.91 -2.29 -6.45
C GLN A 638 11.69 -3.45 -5.81
N PHE A 639 12.90 -3.68 -6.27
CA PHE A 639 13.83 -4.67 -5.71
C PHE A 639 14.07 -4.41 -4.21
N GLY A 640 14.33 -3.18 -3.85
CA GLY A 640 14.65 -2.79 -2.47
C GLY A 640 13.51 -2.97 -1.46
N ARG A 641 12.24 -3.17 -1.90
CA ARG A 641 11.11 -3.36 -0.98
C ARG A 641 11.25 -4.58 -0.10
N GLY A 642 11.86 -5.62 -0.60
CA GLY A 642 12.06 -6.87 0.13
C GLY A 642 13.41 -7.01 0.79
N LEU A 643 14.35 -6.07 0.70
CA LEU A 643 15.71 -6.23 1.25
C LEU A 643 15.80 -6.09 2.78
N ARG A 644 14.77 -5.58 3.45
CA ARG A 644 14.80 -5.45 4.90
C ARG A 644 14.82 -6.82 5.60
N LYS A 645 15.59 -6.91 6.66
CA LYS A 645 15.65 -8.10 7.51
C LYS A 645 14.38 -8.23 8.35
N ALA A 646 13.91 -9.46 8.52
CA ALA A 646 12.80 -9.79 9.38
C ALA A 646 13.03 -11.16 10.04
N PRO A 647 12.45 -11.42 11.22
CA PRO A 647 12.53 -12.74 11.84
C PRO A 647 12.03 -13.84 10.91
N GLY A 648 12.82 -14.91 10.75
CA GLY A 648 12.49 -16.05 9.89
C GLY A 648 12.68 -15.83 8.39
N LYS A 649 13.20 -14.67 7.96
CA LYS A 649 13.53 -14.38 6.57
C LYS A 649 15.03 -14.50 6.33
N SER A 650 15.43 -15.51 5.58
CA SER A 650 16.85 -15.78 5.24
C SER A 650 17.34 -14.95 4.05
N HIS A 651 16.50 -14.74 3.05
CA HIS A 651 16.81 -13.98 1.82
C HIS A 651 15.55 -13.43 1.17
N LEU A 652 15.75 -12.45 0.29
CA LEU A 652 14.73 -11.95 -0.62
C LEU A 652 14.75 -12.77 -1.90
N LYS A 653 13.61 -13.24 -2.35
CA LYS A 653 13.40 -13.87 -3.66
C LYS A 653 12.91 -12.82 -4.66
N VAL A 654 13.55 -12.73 -5.82
CA VAL A 654 13.14 -11.81 -6.88
C VAL A 654 12.94 -12.59 -8.17
N ILE A 655 11.74 -12.57 -8.70
CA ILE A 655 11.36 -13.22 -9.96
C ILE A 655 11.06 -12.11 -10.96
N ASP A 656 11.89 -12.03 -12.02
CA ASP A 656 11.85 -10.93 -12.97
C ASP A 656 11.72 -11.46 -14.41
N TYR A 657 10.73 -10.94 -15.14
CA TYR A 657 10.43 -11.37 -16.50
C TYR A 657 11.27 -10.65 -17.54
N ILE A 658 11.92 -11.41 -18.42
CA ILE A 658 12.83 -10.92 -19.46
C ILE A 658 12.15 -11.08 -20.81
N GLY A 659 11.78 -9.96 -21.44
CA GLY A 659 11.13 -9.93 -22.74
C GLY A 659 12.07 -9.56 -23.90
N ASN A 660 11.59 -9.69 -25.11
CA ASN A 660 12.34 -9.59 -26.38
C ASN A 660 12.45 -8.14 -26.92
N HIS A 661 12.45 -7.13 -26.06
CA HIS A 661 12.65 -5.73 -26.45
C HIS A 661 13.89 -5.14 -25.76
N ARG A 662 14.62 -4.24 -26.45
CA ARG A 662 15.88 -3.64 -25.95
C ARG A 662 15.77 -2.94 -24.60
N SER A 663 14.57 -2.48 -24.19
CA SER A 663 14.35 -1.94 -22.85
C SER A 663 14.69 -2.92 -21.73
N PHE A 664 14.62 -4.23 -21.98
CA PHE A 664 14.95 -5.25 -20.98
C PHE A 664 16.46 -5.36 -20.68
N LEU A 665 17.33 -4.79 -21.49
CA LEU A 665 18.76 -4.67 -21.17
C LEU A 665 19.00 -3.78 -19.93
N MET A 666 18.04 -2.94 -19.56
CA MET A 666 18.07 -2.19 -18.29
C MET A 666 18.09 -3.13 -17.08
N LYS A 667 17.39 -4.26 -17.14
CA LYS A 667 17.39 -5.27 -16.06
C LYS A 667 18.78 -5.88 -15.87
N LEU A 668 19.46 -6.18 -16.97
CA LEU A 668 20.84 -6.66 -16.91
C LEU A 668 21.79 -5.60 -16.33
N ARG A 669 21.61 -4.31 -16.67
CA ARG A 669 22.35 -3.21 -16.04
C ARG A 669 22.08 -3.11 -14.54
N SER A 670 20.82 -3.26 -14.15
CA SER A 670 20.43 -3.23 -12.74
C SER A 670 21.07 -4.39 -11.96
N VAL A 671 21.14 -5.57 -12.57
CA VAL A 671 21.83 -6.74 -11.99
C VAL A 671 23.34 -6.49 -11.90
N ALA A 672 23.97 -5.87 -12.93
CA ALA A 672 25.38 -5.51 -12.87
C ALA A 672 25.67 -4.54 -11.69
N ALA A 673 24.78 -3.59 -11.43
CA ALA A 673 24.89 -2.67 -10.30
C ALA A 673 24.77 -3.37 -8.93
N LEU A 674 24.11 -4.53 -8.84
CA LEU A 674 24.11 -5.36 -7.63
C LEU A 674 25.48 -6.05 -7.35
N ALA A 675 26.39 -6.03 -8.31
CA ALA A 675 27.77 -6.51 -8.20
C ALA A 675 28.80 -5.34 -8.23
N ASP A 676 28.37 -4.11 -7.92
CA ASP A 676 29.18 -2.88 -8.00
C ASP A 676 29.87 -2.68 -9.38
N ARG A 677 29.21 -3.15 -10.47
CA ARG A 677 29.70 -3.03 -11.83
C ARG A 677 28.96 -1.93 -12.60
N GLU A 678 29.68 -0.95 -13.13
CA GLU A 678 29.16 -0.01 -14.10
C GLU A 678 29.13 -0.62 -15.50
N ALA A 679 27.96 -1.09 -15.95
CA ALA A 679 27.78 -1.68 -17.28
C ALA A 679 27.05 -0.72 -18.23
N ILE A 680 27.70 0.38 -18.62
CA ILE A 680 27.09 1.42 -19.48
C ILE A 680 27.11 0.99 -20.97
N SER A 681 28.15 0.31 -21.43
CA SER A 681 28.30 -0.11 -22.84
C SER A 681 27.72 -1.49 -23.13
N MET A 682 27.34 -1.73 -24.39
CA MET A 682 26.89 -3.06 -24.85
C MET A 682 27.95 -4.14 -24.66
N GLY A 683 29.23 -3.77 -24.79
CA GLY A 683 30.35 -4.70 -24.53
C GLY A 683 30.47 -5.07 -23.06
N ALA A 684 30.32 -4.09 -22.14
CA ALA A 684 30.31 -4.35 -20.70
C ALA A 684 29.13 -5.23 -20.28
N LEU A 685 27.93 -5.00 -20.85
CA LEU A 685 26.76 -5.85 -20.60
C LEU A 685 26.96 -7.29 -21.09
N ARG A 686 27.63 -7.47 -22.22
CA ARG A 686 27.98 -8.83 -22.70
C ARG A 686 28.93 -9.51 -21.74
N THR A 687 29.96 -8.82 -21.25
CA THR A 687 30.88 -9.39 -20.24
C THR A 687 30.13 -9.80 -18.97
N VAL A 688 29.20 -8.94 -18.46
CA VAL A 688 28.37 -9.27 -17.31
C VAL A 688 27.50 -10.51 -17.57
N LEU A 689 26.89 -10.62 -18.76
CA LEU A 689 26.09 -11.79 -19.10
C LEU A 689 26.95 -13.06 -19.18
N ASP A 690 28.15 -12.98 -19.74
CA ASP A 690 29.12 -14.09 -19.81
C ASP A 690 29.56 -14.54 -18.40
N GLU A 691 29.86 -13.59 -17.50
CA GLU A 691 30.16 -13.85 -16.09
C GLU A 691 29.00 -14.51 -15.35
N LEU A 692 27.75 -14.05 -15.59
CA LEU A 692 26.54 -14.65 -15.04
C LEU A 692 26.32 -16.09 -15.50
N ILE A 693 26.51 -16.37 -16.80
CA ILE A 693 26.39 -17.74 -17.36
C ILE A 693 27.43 -18.67 -16.73
N LYS A 694 28.63 -18.17 -16.49
CA LYS A 694 29.72 -18.95 -15.87
C LYS A 694 29.62 -18.98 -14.34
N GLN A 695 28.68 -18.28 -13.73
CA GLN A 695 28.60 -18.11 -12.27
C GLN A 695 29.86 -17.47 -11.64
N GLU A 696 30.51 -16.58 -12.39
CA GLU A 696 31.72 -15.86 -11.98
C GLU A 696 31.45 -14.42 -11.52
N LEU A 697 30.19 -13.96 -11.56
CA LEU A 697 29.85 -12.61 -11.10
C LEU A 697 30.05 -12.51 -9.57
N ASP A 698 30.89 -11.56 -9.16
CA ASP A 698 31.19 -11.33 -7.75
C ASP A 698 30.01 -10.66 -7.04
N LEU A 699 29.31 -11.41 -6.20
CA LEU A 699 28.14 -10.99 -5.44
C LEU A 699 28.41 -11.12 -3.93
N PRO A 700 27.74 -10.34 -3.09
CA PRO A 700 27.84 -10.50 -1.63
C PRO A 700 27.48 -11.90 -1.17
N GLU A 701 28.05 -12.32 -0.05
CA GLU A 701 27.80 -13.64 0.53
C GLU A 701 26.29 -13.91 0.73
N GLY A 702 25.83 -15.07 0.29
CA GLY A 702 24.42 -15.47 0.34
C GLY A 702 23.55 -14.93 -0.80
N CYS A 703 24.08 -14.07 -1.69
CA CYS A 703 23.38 -13.58 -2.86
C CYS A 703 23.60 -14.46 -4.07
N SER A 704 22.59 -14.58 -4.93
CA SER A 704 22.71 -15.31 -6.20
C SER A 704 21.86 -14.66 -7.30
N VAL A 705 22.31 -14.81 -8.54
CA VAL A 705 21.60 -14.40 -9.76
C VAL A 705 21.58 -15.58 -10.72
N THR A 706 20.42 -15.97 -11.17
CA THR A 706 20.20 -17.08 -12.10
C THR A 706 19.27 -16.65 -13.21
N TYR A 707 19.62 -16.92 -14.45
CA TYR A 707 18.73 -16.75 -15.60
C TYR A 707 18.33 -18.13 -16.16
N GLU A 708 17.05 -18.29 -16.49
CA GLU A 708 16.62 -19.47 -17.26
C GLU A 708 17.22 -19.40 -18.67
N LEU A 709 17.48 -20.56 -19.28
CA LEU A 709 18.22 -20.65 -20.54
C LEU A 709 17.61 -19.79 -21.67
N GLU A 710 16.29 -19.80 -21.79
CA GLU A 710 15.59 -19.00 -22.78
C GLU A 710 15.72 -17.49 -22.52
N ALA A 711 15.76 -17.07 -21.24
CA ALA A 711 15.99 -15.66 -20.89
C ALA A 711 17.44 -15.23 -21.26
N VAL A 712 18.43 -16.12 -21.11
CA VAL A 712 19.80 -15.89 -21.59
C VAL A 712 19.80 -15.70 -23.10
N GLN A 713 19.14 -16.58 -23.86
CA GLN A 713 19.06 -16.49 -25.32
C GLN A 713 18.42 -15.17 -25.78
N ILE A 714 17.34 -14.72 -25.10
CA ILE A 714 16.71 -13.42 -25.36
C ILE A 714 17.72 -12.28 -25.14
N LEU A 715 18.46 -12.29 -24.03
CA LEU A 715 19.45 -11.24 -23.73
C LEU A 715 20.62 -11.26 -24.74
N GLU A 716 21.11 -12.42 -25.13
CA GLU A 716 22.14 -12.55 -26.18
C GLU A 716 21.69 -11.97 -27.52
N GLU A 717 20.43 -12.22 -27.93
CA GLU A 717 19.87 -11.65 -29.15
C GLU A 717 19.75 -10.11 -29.04
N LEU A 718 19.32 -9.58 -27.89
CA LEU A 718 19.20 -8.13 -27.67
C LEU A 718 20.56 -7.42 -27.64
N LEU A 719 21.64 -8.13 -27.27
CA LEU A 719 23.01 -7.61 -27.26
C LEU A 719 23.67 -7.63 -28.65
N LYS A 720 23.08 -8.28 -29.65
CA LYS A 720 23.57 -8.22 -31.02
C LYS A 720 23.42 -6.80 -31.59
N PRO A 721 24.44 -6.25 -32.28
CA PRO A 721 24.33 -4.92 -32.87
C PRO A 721 23.23 -4.90 -33.93
N SER A 722 22.41 -3.86 -33.93
CA SER A 722 21.40 -3.68 -34.97
C SER A 722 22.09 -3.41 -36.33
N ARG A 723 21.39 -3.67 -37.46
CA ARG A 723 21.91 -3.34 -38.80
C ARG A 723 22.31 -1.86 -38.94
N ALA A 724 21.60 -0.97 -38.26
CA ALA A 724 21.90 0.47 -38.25
C ALA A 724 23.19 0.78 -37.47
N GLU A 725 23.37 0.17 -36.30
CA GLU A 725 24.60 0.32 -35.46
C GLU A 725 25.82 -0.27 -36.16
N THR A 726 25.67 -1.43 -36.81
CA THR A 726 26.75 -2.02 -37.64
C THR A 726 27.13 -1.09 -38.81
N ALA A 727 26.15 -0.45 -39.46
CA ALA A 727 26.40 0.52 -40.50
C ALA A 727 27.13 1.77 -39.98
N ILE A 728 26.75 2.27 -38.79
CA ILE A 728 27.42 3.40 -38.14
C ILE A 728 28.83 3.04 -37.70
N GLU A 729 29.05 1.88 -37.11
CA GLU A 729 30.41 1.39 -36.73
C GLU A 729 31.30 1.21 -37.96
N VAL A 730 30.77 0.64 -39.05
CA VAL A 730 31.51 0.53 -40.31
C VAL A 730 31.83 1.90 -40.90
N PHE A 731 30.88 2.87 -40.84
CA PHE A 731 31.12 4.23 -41.26
C PHE A 731 32.18 4.95 -40.40
N TYR A 732 32.11 4.78 -39.05
CA TYR A 732 33.12 5.35 -38.16
C TYR A 732 34.49 4.69 -38.31
N LYS A 733 34.58 3.39 -38.46
CA LYS A 733 35.86 2.69 -38.77
C LYS A 733 36.44 3.08 -40.11
N ALA A 734 35.59 3.35 -41.11
CA ALA A 734 36.04 3.85 -42.41
C ALA A 734 36.51 5.30 -42.35
N SER A 735 35.91 6.14 -41.53
CA SER A 735 36.31 7.55 -41.35
C SER A 735 37.46 7.76 -40.35
N SER A 736 37.69 6.85 -39.39
CA SER A 736 38.78 6.96 -38.41
C SER A 736 40.14 6.48 -38.90
N ASN A 737 40.22 5.84 -40.06
CA ASN A 737 41.50 5.55 -40.71
C ASN A 737 42.22 6.78 -41.27
N GLY A 738 41.72 7.99 -41.03
CA GLY A 738 42.24 9.25 -41.53
C GLY A 738 42.56 10.34 -40.50
N MET A 739 42.21 10.18 -39.20
CA MET A 739 42.50 11.20 -38.17
C MET A 739 42.92 10.60 -36.82
N ALA A 740 44.08 10.99 -36.36
CA ALA A 740 44.55 10.64 -34.99
C ALA A 740 43.70 11.39 -33.94
N PHE A 741 42.97 10.66 -33.15
CA PHE A 741 42.17 11.22 -32.04
C PHE A 741 43.05 11.38 -30.81
N VAL A 742 43.06 12.58 -30.25
CA VAL A 742 43.59 12.86 -28.91
C VAL A 742 42.62 12.26 -27.89
N GLN A 743 43.03 11.21 -27.17
CA GLN A 743 42.28 10.66 -26.06
C GLN A 743 42.15 11.67 -24.91
N PRO A 744 40.96 11.91 -24.38
CA PRO A 744 40.83 12.60 -23.10
C PRO A 744 41.44 11.75 -21.99
N ARG A 745 42.29 12.35 -21.15
CA ARG A 745 42.86 11.67 -19.99
C ARG A 745 41.76 11.17 -19.07
N PRO A 746 41.86 9.92 -18.52
CA PRO A 746 40.92 9.44 -17.52
C PRO A 746 41.06 10.30 -16.25
N LYS A 747 39.97 10.87 -15.77
CA LYS A 747 39.88 11.49 -14.44
C LYS A 747 40.14 10.39 -13.39
N ARG A 748 41.12 10.62 -12.53
CA ARG A 748 41.38 9.73 -11.38
C ARG A 748 40.17 9.77 -10.45
N SER A 749 39.46 8.65 -10.34
CA SER A 749 38.53 8.41 -9.25
C SER A 749 39.35 8.09 -7.99
N THR A 750 39.31 8.94 -7.02
CA THR A 750 39.77 8.62 -5.67
C THR A 750 38.67 7.80 -4.99
N LYS A 751 38.65 6.51 -5.25
CA LYS A 751 37.94 5.55 -4.39
C LYS A 751 38.72 5.49 -3.07
N ALA A 752 38.19 6.10 -2.01
CA ALA A 752 38.65 5.80 -0.66
C ALA A 752 38.16 4.41 -0.30
N SER A 753 38.99 3.41 -0.53
CA SER A 753 38.74 2.05 -0.04
C SER A 753 38.81 2.04 1.47
N ILE A 754 37.69 2.00 2.14
CA ILE A 754 37.62 1.65 3.56
C ILE A 754 37.80 0.13 3.64
N ARG A 755 39.05 -0.34 3.72
CA ARG A 755 39.32 -1.69 4.23
C ARG A 755 38.94 -1.72 5.70
N ALA A 756 38.11 -2.71 6.06
CA ALA A 756 37.71 -3.01 7.41
C ALA A 756 38.89 -3.01 8.37
N ALA A 757 38.91 -2.05 9.30
CA ALA A 757 39.72 -2.18 10.50
C ALA A 757 39.03 -3.23 11.37
N ALA A 758 39.60 -4.43 11.38
CA ALA A 758 39.24 -5.46 12.36
C ALA A 758 39.45 -4.88 13.76
N VAL A 759 38.39 -4.79 14.51
CA VAL A 759 38.42 -4.40 15.93
C VAL A 759 39.02 -5.59 16.69
N ASN A 760 40.31 -5.51 17.00
CA ASN A 760 40.91 -6.30 18.06
C ASN A 760 40.40 -5.76 19.39
N GLY A 761 39.62 -6.57 20.10
CA GLY A 761 39.17 -6.31 21.46
C GLY A 761 40.36 -6.19 22.43
N PRO A 762 40.29 -5.33 23.43
CA PRO A 762 41.35 -5.24 24.46
C PRO A 762 41.18 -6.43 25.43
N GLY A 763 42.28 -7.17 25.56
CA GLY A 763 42.45 -8.21 26.56
C GLY A 763 42.37 -7.64 27.98
N SER A 764 41.80 -8.50 28.82
CA SER A 764 41.76 -8.35 30.29
C SER A 764 43.13 -8.01 30.87
N ALA A 765 43.21 -6.87 31.55
CA ALA A 765 44.24 -6.60 32.53
C ALA A 765 43.58 -6.33 33.87
N SER A 766 43.76 -7.29 34.77
CA SER A 766 43.54 -7.12 36.22
C SER A 766 44.49 -6.07 36.77
N PHE A 767 43.94 -5.17 37.59
CA PHE A 767 44.75 -4.46 38.57
C PHE A 767 44.04 -4.37 39.90
N CYS A 768 44.68 -5.00 40.91
CA CYS A 768 44.53 -4.67 42.32
C CYS A 768 45.18 -3.30 42.59
N ALA A 769 44.47 -2.47 43.23
CA ALA A 769 44.76 -1.65 44.42
C ALA A 769 43.74 -0.51 44.47
#